data_e953d3d3adcef4a314b8add29b65f7b0
#
_entry.id   e953d3d3adcef4a314b8add29b65f7b0
#
_cell.length_a   1.000
_cell.length_b   1.000
_cell.length_c   1.000
_cell.angle_alpha   90.00
_cell.angle_beta   90.00
_cell.angle_gamma   90.00
#
_symmetry.space_group_name_H-M   'P 1'
#
loop_
_entity.id
_entity.type
_entity.pdbx_description
1 polymer ?
#
loop_
_entity_poly.entity_id
_entity_poly.type
_entity_poly.pdbx_seq_one_letter_code
_entity_poly.pdbx_strand_id
1 'polypeptide(L)'
;MNTRYYMVIIKGEIKTSEIMSCVYNRNTQEWDVKFNTGKTYSYAYSNVKKLTKPDVLNPNMYRISRDGREFFAIKSIYVFRSKYESYWHICFGDGSERDYHRSDLHIIESCLNQGPSSNVFEYIKQIADLSNIRNEETGEKLLYNRLAKISFVDSDVALAKYLNPSLLQEKRIGREYIPIFPFGCNNSQYKAVKNAMKNQISVIQGPPGTGKTQTILNIIANILMQGKTVQIVSNNNSAMGNVYEKLSSSKYKLGFIAATLGSSKNKKRFIENQDTDYPDFSHWKINDNPDDLQRKIAEQSIRLKTVFDKQEKLACLRQELSQLVTEQEYFNQYVEESDVNTDNIKFRKKLLSKQWMELWQECQLISEEKNDIGFWFKIKGFFKYGVTDWNFYKQDISKIITTFQAMYYGEKRSELTEEIVTIERQLNSVNKNLLDDLCNQSMVALKDKLARKYEGKSSRKMFSEDNLWKEPYDVLDEYPVILSTTFSSRNSLNSDVVFDYLIMDEASQVDVATGALALSCARNVVIVGDTKQLPNVVTDDVKAKAKTIFDTFNVNEGYQYTKSFLQSILDVMPNVTQTLLREHYRCHPKIINFCNQKFYRGELIIMTTDRGEEDVLSVVKTVAGNHERNHYSQRQIDVIKNEIIPKYVFNPEETGIIAPYKNQVEALSKEITDIDAATVHKFQGREKENIIISTVDDEISDFADDPYLINVAVSRARKKLMLVVTGNEQSKERNITDLIDYIQYNNFEVAESKIYSIFDYLYKQYTEERIAYLKKHKKISEYDSENLMYSLIEEIIADNKYTSLDVVCHFPLNRLIKNPELLNEAEYQYAMNMATHLDFLIYNRIGKKPVLAIEVDGYEYHKENTVQASRDFLKNHIMELYEIPLLRFKTNGSGEREKIIEMLDKLVG
;
A
#
# COMPACT_ATOMS: atom_id res chain seq x y z
N MET A 1 -63.87 7.95 -16.38
CA MET A 1 -62.80 8.87 -16.91
C MET A 1 -61.44 8.12 -16.90
N ASN A 2 -60.52 8.49 -17.79
CA ASN A 2 -59.21 7.84 -17.76
C ASN A 2 -58.35 8.39 -16.61
N THR A 3 -58.09 7.58 -15.62
CA THR A 3 -57.34 7.90 -14.40
C THR A 3 -55.88 8.30 -14.64
N ARG A 4 -55.30 7.95 -15.80
CA ARG A 4 -53.93 8.30 -16.19
C ARG A 4 -53.81 9.69 -16.82
N TYR A 5 -54.94 10.33 -17.19
CA TYR A 5 -54.96 11.67 -17.82
C TYR A 5 -55.65 12.71 -16.97
N TYR A 6 -56.52 12.26 -16.05
CA TYR A 6 -57.37 13.14 -15.25
C TYR A 6 -57.39 12.71 -13.79
N MET A 7 -57.39 13.69 -12.90
CA MET A 7 -57.63 13.50 -11.47
C MET A 7 -58.79 14.45 -11.08
N VAL A 8 -59.87 13.87 -10.55
CA VAL A 8 -61.06 14.66 -10.14
C VAL A 8 -61.30 14.46 -8.65
N ILE A 9 -61.27 15.56 -7.93
CA ILE A 9 -61.46 15.63 -6.48
C ILE A 9 -62.76 16.40 -6.23
N ILE A 10 -63.71 15.81 -5.48
CA ILE A 10 -65.00 16.40 -5.11
C ILE A 10 -65.04 16.48 -3.58
N LYS A 11 -65.19 17.69 -3.04
CA LYS A 11 -65.27 17.98 -1.61
C LYS A 11 -64.08 17.34 -0.82
N GLY A 12 -62.90 17.34 -1.44
CA GLY A 12 -61.68 16.78 -0.81
C GLY A 12 -61.47 15.29 -1.05
N GLU A 13 -62.42 14.54 -1.61
CA GLU A 13 -62.28 13.11 -1.92
C GLU A 13 -61.95 12.88 -3.39
N ILE A 14 -61.03 11.96 -3.68
CA ILE A 14 -60.65 11.55 -5.04
C ILE A 14 -61.78 10.64 -5.59
N LYS A 15 -62.43 11.02 -6.68
CA LYS A 15 -63.58 10.30 -7.27
C LYS A 15 -63.37 9.91 -8.74
N THR A 16 -62.16 10.05 -9.28
CA THR A 16 -61.84 9.86 -10.72
C THR A 16 -62.35 8.52 -11.28
N SER A 17 -62.15 7.43 -10.58
CA SER A 17 -62.53 6.07 -10.97
C SER A 17 -64.05 5.87 -11.00
N GLU A 18 -64.82 6.66 -10.25
CA GLU A 18 -66.28 6.59 -10.14
C GLU A 18 -66.98 7.46 -11.19
N ILE A 19 -66.24 8.29 -11.95
CA ILE A 19 -66.76 9.34 -12.79
C ILE A 19 -66.64 8.96 -14.29
N MET A 20 -67.75 9.10 -15.05
CA MET A 20 -67.75 8.92 -16.47
C MET A 20 -67.30 10.21 -17.18
N SER A 21 -67.82 11.40 -16.77
CA SER A 21 -67.41 12.70 -17.29
C SER A 21 -67.51 13.79 -16.23
N CYS A 22 -66.68 14.83 -16.35
CA CYS A 22 -66.63 16.01 -15.48
C CYS A 22 -66.41 17.24 -16.38
N VAL A 23 -67.42 18.08 -16.55
CA VAL A 23 -67.39 19.23 -17.47
C VAL A 23 -67.79 20.46 -16.70
N TYR A 24 -67.06 21.56 -16.86
CA TYR A 24 -67.47 22.86 -16.30
C TYR A 24 -68.43 23.54 -17.17
N ASN A 25 -69.59 23.82 -16.62
CA ASN A 25 -70.67 24.55 -17.27
C ASN A 25 -70.49 26.05 -17.02
N ARG A 26 -70.15 26.79 -18.08
CA ARG A 26 -69.95 28.26 -18.02
C ARG A 26 -71.12 29.05 -17.70
N ASN A 27 -72.36 28.53 -18.09
CA ASN A 27 -73.62 29.25 -17.92
C ASN A 27 -74.12 29.20 -16.49
N THR A 28 -74.00 28.05 -15.84
CA THR A 28 -74.41 27.85 -14.42
C THR A 28 -73.27 28.11 -13.42
N GLN A 29 -72.04 28.27 -13.91
CA GLN A 29 -70.79 28.36 -13.09
C GLN A 29 -70.63 27.16 -12.15
N GLU A 30 -71.07 25.96 -12.53
CA GLU A 30 -70.97 24.71 -11.78
C GLU A 30 -70.31 23.65 -12.60
N TRP A 31 -69.78 22.61 -11.89
CA TRP A 31 -69.29 21.42 -12.50
C TRP A 31 -70.37 20.36 -12.65
N ASP A 32 -70.68 19.93 -13.84
CA ASP A 32 -71.55 18.80 -14.12
C ASP A 32 -70.75 17.52 -14.16
N VAL A 33 -70.95 16.68 -13.13
CA VAL A 33 -70.28 15.45 -12.94
C VAL A 33 -71.14 14.24 -13.13
N LYS A 34 -70.86 13.45 -14.16
CA LYS A 34 -71.67 12.22 -14.47
C LYS A 34 -70.89 11.03 -13.91
N PHE A 35 -71.52 10.32 -12.99
CA PHE A 35 -70.94 9.11 -12.36
C PHE A 35 -71.17 7.87 -13.25
N ASN A 36 -70.38 6.79 -13.02
CA ASN A 36 -70.51 5.50 -13.72
C ASN A 36 -71.92 4.87 -13.50
N THR A 37 -72.64 5.24 -12.45
CA THR A 37 -74.00 4.85 -12.14
C THR A 37 -75.06 5.52 -13.12
N GLY A 38 -74.60 6.37 -14.04
CA GLY A 38 -75.38 7.10 -14.94
C GLY A 38 -76.00 8.40 -14.39
N LYS A 39 -75.91 8.66 -13.09
CA LYS A 39 -76.45 9.90 -12.46
C LYS A 39 -75.51 11.06 -12.69
N THR A 40 -76.10 12.25 -12.92
CA THR A 40 -75.32 13.52 -13.06
C THR A 40 -75.65 14.42 -11.87
N TYR A 41 -74.64 15.03 -11.30
CA TYR A 41 -74.76 15.99 -10.19
C TYR A 41 -73.99 17.27 -10.54
N SER A 42 -74.62 18.43 -10.22
CA SER A 42 -73.98 19.74 -10.36
C SER A 42 -73.30 20.13 -9.01
N TYR A 43 -72.06 20.56 -9.07
CA TYR A 43 -71.33 21.01 -7.91
C TYR A 43 -70.77 22.42 -8.09
N ALA A 44 -70.83 23.23 -7.04
CA ALA A 44 -70.18 24.54 -7.04
C ALA A 44 -68.72 24.49 -7.43
N TYR A 45 -68.21 25.50 -8.08
CA TYR A 45 -66.84 25.59 -8.60
C TYR A 45 -65.78 25.26 -7.51
N SER A 46 -66.00 25.74 -6.27
CA SER A 46 -65.08 25.50 -5.13
C SER A 46 -65.02 24.04 -4.67
N ASN A 47 -66.04 23.23 -4.99
CA ASN A 47 -66.17 21.86 -4.50
C ASN A 47 -65.53 20.80 -5.42
N VAL A 48 -65.10 21.19 -6.62
CA VAL A 48 -64.52 20.28 -7.59
C VAL A 48 -63.19 20.81 -8.10
N LYS A 49 -62.17 19.99 -8.00
CA LYS A 49 -60.84 20.22 -8.61
C LYS A 49 -60.67 19.16 -9.71
N LYS A 50 -60.51 19.58 -10.97
CA LYS A 50 -60.19 18.73 -12.10
C LYS A 50 -58.75 19.02 -12.52
N LEU A 51 -57.85 18.09 -12.29
CA LEU A 51 -56.42 18.19 -12.66
C LEU A 51 -56.21 17.38 -13.95
N THR A 52 -55.35 17.90 -14.81
CA THR A 52 -54.99 17.31 -16.10
C THR A 52 -53.51 17.41 -16.34
N LYS A 53 -52.96 16.64 -17.29
CA LYS A 53 -51.53 16.63 -17.66
C LYS A 53 -50.65 16.29 -16.46
N PRO A 54 -50.70 15.05 -15.98
CA PRO A 54 -49.82 14.62 -14.90
C PRO A 54 -48.35 14.55 -15.32
N ASP A 55 -47.47 14.76 -14.38
CA ASP A 55 -46.07 14.37 -14.52
C ASP A 55 -45.95 12.84 -14.44
N VAL A 56 -45.37 12.22 -15.46
CA VAL A 56 -45.13 10.78 -15.47
C VAL A 56 -43.72 10.52 -14.89
N LEU A 57 -43.69 9.83 -13.77
CA LEU A 57 -42.45 9.53 -13.07
C LEU A 57 -41.98 8.11 -13.37
N ASN A 58 -40.63 7.92 -13.41
CA ASN A 58 -40.03 6.60 -13.54
C ASN A 58 -40.16 5.86 -12.20
N PRO A 59 -40.89 4.74 -12.09
CA PRO A 59 -41.11 4.04 -10.83
C PRO A 59 -39.81 3.55 -10.16
N ASN A 60 -38.81 3.23 -10.94
CA ASN A 60 -37.53 2.77 -10.44
C ASN A 60 -36.73 3.83 -9.65
N MET A 61 -37.15 5.11 -9.78
CA MET A 61 -36.51 6.23 -9.07
C MET A 61 -37.18 6.55 -7.74
N TYR A 62 -38.22 5.81 -7.34
CA TYR A 62 -39.00 6.10 -6.15
C TYR A 62 -39.30 4.84 -5.33
N ARG A 63 -39.07 4.91 -4.01
CA ARG A 63 -39.63 3.99 -3.04
C ARG A 63 -40.78 4.66 -2.32
N ILE A 64 -41.94 4.03 -2.34
CA ILE A 64 -43.18 4.59 -1.81
C ILE A 64 -43.73 3.64 -0.75
N SER A 65 -44.11 4.19 0.38
CA SER A 65 -44.75 3.44 1.45
C SER A 65 -45.91 4.22 2.04
N ARG A 66 -46.89 3.49 2.62
CA ARG A 66 -48.01 4.02 3.38
C ARG A 66 -48.20 3.23 4.66
N ASP A 67 -48.35 3.91 5.78
CA ASP A 67 -48.53 3.29 7.11
C ASP A 67 -47.46 2.23 7.42
N GLY A 68 -46.21 2.48 7.01
CA GLY A 68 -45.06 1.58 7.23
C GLY A 68 -45.02 0.38 6.25
N ARG A 69 -45.93 0.27 5.31
CA ARG A 69 -45.95 -0.79 4.26
C ARG A 69 -45.46 -0.26 2.93
N GLU A 70 -44.35 -0.83 2.44
CA GLU A 70 -43.79 -0.47 1.12
C GLU A 70 -44.63 -1.05 -0.03
N PHE A 71 -44.75 -0.27 -1.12
CA PHE A 71 -45.41 -0.70 -2.34
C PHE A 71 -44.41 -1.40 -3.26
N PHE A 72 -44.77 -2.59 -3.71
CA PHE A 72 -43.98 -3.39 -4.61
C PHE A 72 -44.58 -3.47 -6.00
N ALA A 73 -43.75 -3.78 -7.01
CA ALA A 73 -44.16 -3.97 -8.40
C ALA A 73 -44.92 -2.76 -8.98
N ILE A 74 -44.45 -1.56 -8.69
CA ILE A 74 -45.05 -0.33 -9.28
C ILE A 74 -44.68 -0.31 -10.78
N LYS A 75 -45.70 -0.22 -11.67
CA LYS A 75 -45.54 -0.19 -13.12
C LYS A 75 -45.45 1.24 -13.68
N SER A 76 -46.24 2.16 -13.14
CA SER A 76 -46.20 3.57 -13.53
C SER A 76 -46.75 4.47 -12.43
N ILE A 77 -46.28 5.72 -12.42
CA ILE A 77 -46.65 6.75 -11.44
C ILE A 77 -47.04 8.02 -12.22
N TYR A 78 -48.23 8.54 -11.94
CA TYR A 78 -48.73 9.78 -12.49
C TYR A 78 -48.99 10.77 -11.36
N VAL A 79 -48.35 11.94 -11.39
CA VAL A 79 -48.46 12.96 -10.34
C VAL A 79 -49.25 14.17 -10.89
N PHE A 80 -50.40 14.39 -10.32
CA PHE A 80 -51.25 15.54 -10.62
C PHE A 80 -50.99 16.65 -9.59
N ARG A 81 -50.55 17.82 -10.06
CA ARG A 81 -50.18 18.95 -9.17
C ARG A 81 -51.24 20.05 -9.27
N SER A 82 -51.61 20.59 -8.11
CA SER A 82 -52.27 21.86 -7.97
C SER A 82 -51.33 22.89 -7.33
N LYS A 83 -51.76 24.13 -7.12
CA LYS A 83 -50.89 25.19 -6.54
C LYS A 83 -50.33 24.84 -5.15
N TYR A 84 -51.03 24.02 -4.36
CA TYR A 84 -50.66 23.72 -2.95
C TYR A 84 -50.65 22.23 -2.62
N GLU A 85 -51.15 21.35 -3.49
CA GLU A 85 -51.41 19.94 -3.25
C GLU A 85 -50.96 19.11 -4.44
N SER A 86 -50.59 17.86 -4.20
CA SER A 86 -50.33 16.89 -5.26
C SER A 86 -50.98 15.56 -4.94
N TYR A 87 -51.44 14.89 -5.99
CA TYR A 87 -52.14 13.61 -5.95
C TYR A 87 -51.37 12.62 -6.81
N TRP A 88 -51.20 11.42 -6.29
CA TRP A 88 -50.42 10.36 -6.90
C TRP A 88 -51.34 9.23 -7.36
N HIS A 89 -51.34 8.95 -8.64
CA HIS A 89 -52.02 7.81 -9.24
C HIS A 89 -50.94 6.75 -9.51
N ILE A 90 -51.03 5.59 -8.85
CA ILE A 90 -50.02 4.51 -8.89
C ILE A 90 -50.68 3.29 -9.52
N CYS A 91 -50.07 2.78 -10.62
CA CYS A 91 -50.45 1.53 -11.26
C CYS A 91 -49.49 0.44 -10.87
N PHE A 92 -50.00 -0.70 -10.43
CA PHE A 92 -49.22 -1.87 -9.99
C PHE A 92 -49.13 -2.94 -11.08
N GLY A 93 -48.19 -3.86 -10.92
CA GLY A 93 -47.93 -4.96 -11.86
C GLY A 93 -49.09 -5.98 -11.97
N ASP A 94 -49.89 -6.10 -10.92
CA ASP A 94 -51.09 -6.94 -10.87
C ASP A 94 -52.29 -6.33 -11.62
N GLY A 95 -52.09 -5.15 -12.20
CA GLY A 95 -53.13 -4.39 -12.89
C GLY A 95 -54.01 -3.52 -11.99
N SER A 96 -53.79 -3.52 -10.68
CA SER A 96 -54.51 -2.59 -9.78
C SER A 96 -54.00 -1.16 -9.94
N GLU A 97 -54.90 -0.19 -9.77
CA GLU A 97 -54.58 1.24 -9.79
C GLU A 97 -55.16 1.87 -8.51
N ARG A 98 -54.39 2.77 -7.88
CA ARG A 98 -54.79 3.45 -6.65
C ARG A 98 -54.36 4.90 -6.65
N ASP A 99 -55.24 5.74 -6.09
CA ASP A 99 -55.04 7.16 -5.93
C ASP A 99 -54.74 7.53 -4.50
N TYR A 100 -53.77 8.44 -4.30
CA TYR A 100 -53.33 8.88 -2.98
C TYR A 100 -53.12 10.39 -2.95
N HIS A 101 -53.38 11.02 -1.82
CA HIS A 101 -52.87 12.35 -1.53
C HIS A 101 -51.39 12.27 -1.13
N ARG A 102 -50.60 13.26 -1.48
CA ARG A 102 -49.14 13.26 -1.17
C ARG A 102 -48.84 13.09 0.32
N SER A 103 -49.69 13.66 1.21
CA SER A 103 -49.53 13.54 2.67
C SER A 103 -49.62 12.11 3.21
N ASP A 104 -50.33 11.23 2.48
CA ASP A 104 -50.59 9.85 2.89
C ASP A 104 -49.45 8.92 2.53
N LEU A 105 -48.48 9.42 1.81
CA LEU A 105 -47.35 8.66 1.28
C LEU A 105 -46.05 9.12 1.87
N HIS A 106 -45.27 8.17 2.31
CA HIS A 106 -43.83 8.35 2.56
C HIS A 106 -43.09 7.99 1.27
N ILE A 107 -42.41 8.97 0.67
CA ILE A 107 -41.75 8.84 -0.64
C ILE A 107 -40.27 9.16 -0.48
N ILE A 108 -39.41 8.21 -0.89
CA ILE A 108 -37.98 8.36 -0.98
C ILE A 108 -37.61 8.40 -2.46
N GLU A 109 -36.99 9.48 -2.90
CA GLU A 109 -36.49 9.66 -4.25
C GLU A 109 -35.03 9.26 -4.37
N SER A 110 -34.70 8.54 -5.43
CA SER A 110 -33.30 8.18 -5.73
C SER A 110 -32.48 9.41 -6.08
N CYS A 111 -31.26 9.51 -5.57
CA CYS A 111 -30.33 10.55 -5.97
C CYS A 111 -29.99 10.49 -7.47
N LEU A 112 -30.17 9.34 -8.12
CA LEU A 112 -29.95 9.16 -9.57
C LEU A 112 -31.00 9.89 -10.42
N ASN A 113 -32.07 10.36 -9.81
CA ASN A 113 -33.06 11.24 -10.51
C ASN A 113 -32.56 12.69 -10.64
N GLN A 114 -31.46 13.05 -9.93
CA GLN A 114 -30.81 14.36 -10.01
C GLN A 114 -29.76 14.36 -11.11
N GLY A 115 -29.76 15.37 -11.99
CA GLY A 115 -28.87 15.45 -13.15
C GLY A 115 -27.38 15.26 -12.85
N PRO A 116 -26.80 15.95 -11.84
CA PRO A 116 -25.39 15.78 -11.50
C PRO A 116 -25.04 14.36 -11.06
N SER A 117 -25.81 13.76 -10.14
CA SER A 117 -25.58 12.39 -9.66
C SER A 117 -25.73 11.36 -10.76
N SER A 118 -26.75 11.53 -11.63
CA SER A 118 -27.00 10.64 -12.75
C SER A 118 -25.84 10.67 -13.76
N ASN A 119 -25.32 11.87 -14.09
CA ASN A 119 -24.23 12.03 -15.04
C ASN A 119 -22.93 11.35 -14.53
N VAL A 120 -22.58 11.58 -13.27
CA VAL A 120 -21.40 10.93 -12.65
C VAL A 120 -21.60 9.41 -12.60
N PHE A 121 -22.78 8.92 -12.27
CA PHE A 121 -23.05 7.49 -12.20
C PHE A 121 -22.96 6.81 -13.58
N GLU A 122 -23.50 7.45 -14.64
CA GLU A 122 -23.34 6.96 -16.02
C GLU A 122 -21.87 6.92 -16.45
N TYR A 123 -21.10 7.96 -16.12
CA TYR A 123 -19.66 7.96 -16.32
C TYR A 123 -18.98 6.76 -15.62
N ILE A 124 -19.30 6.53 -14.33
CA ILE A 124 -18.73 5.41 -13.56
C ILE A 124 -19.08 4.07 -14.21
N LYS A 125 -20.28 3.89 -14.74
CA LYS A 125 -20.65 2.68 -15.50
C LYS A 125 -19.80 2.51 -16.76
N GLN A 126 -19.56 3.60 -17.51
CA GLN A 126 -18.74 3.52 -18.72
C GLN A 126 -17.28 3.19 -18.43
N ILE A 127 -16.66 3.75 -17.37
CA ILE A 127 -15.31 3.37 -16.98
C ILE A 127 -15.22 1.95 -16.39
N ALA A 128 -16.29 1.45 -15.78
CA ALA A 128 -16.36 0.06 -15.32
C ALA A 128 -16.26 -0.95 -16.48
N ASP A 129 -16.64 -0.54 -17.68
CA ASP A 129 -16.52 -1.33 -18.90
C ASP A 129 -15.05 -1.58 -19.32
N LEU A 130 -14.13 -0.72 -18.86
CA LEU A 130 -12.68 -0.85 -19.06
C LEU A 130 -12.02 -1.88 -18.15
N SER A 131 -12.71 -2.31 -17.09
CA SER A 131 -12.19 -3.30 -16.14
C SER A 131 -11.94 -4.64 -16.83
N ASN A 132 -10.81 -5.27 -16.47
CA ASN A 132 -10.46 -6.62 -16.94
C ASN A 132 -11.20 -7.74 -16.18
N ILE A 133 -12.10 -7.39 -15.23
CA ILE A 133 -12.87 -8.36 -14.44
C ILE A 133 -13.98 -8.93 -15.33
N ARG A 134 -13.73 -10.12 -15.88
CA ARG A 134 -14.64 -10.83 -16.77
C ARG A 134 -15.01 -12.20 -16.20
N ASN A 135 -16.16 -12.71 -16.61
CA ASN A 135 -16.50 -14.11 -16.41
C ASN A 135 -15.63 -14.96 -17.33
N GLU A 136 -14.94 -15.94 -16.78
CA GLU A 136 -14.02 -16.81 -17.52
C GLU A 136 -14.73 -17.66 -18.59
N GLU A 137 -16.00 -18.04 -18.34
CA GLU A 137 -16.78 -18.89 -19.25
C GLU A 137 -17.52 -18.07 -20.32
N THR A 138 -18.13 -16.94 -19.94
CA THR A 138 -19.01 -16.16 -20.84
C THR A 138 -18.33 -14.91 -21.45
N GLY A 139 -17.18 -14.51 -20.92
CA GLY A 139 -16.49 -13.27 -21.30
C GLY A 139 -17.21 -11.98 -20.87
N GLU A 140 -18.33 -12.09 -20.12
CA GLU A 140 -19.12 -10.94 -19.70
C GLU A 140 -18.35 -10.01 -18.75
N LYS A 141 -18.57 -8.72 -18.88
CA LYS A 141 -17.98 -7.66 -18.06
C LYS A 141 -18.69 -7.56 -16.72
N LEU A 142 -18.12 -8.19 -15.70
CA LEU A 142 -18.81 -8.37 -14.43
C LEU A 142 -19.02 -7.07 -13.66
N LEU A 143 -18.05 -6.13 -13.68
CA LEU A 143 -18.16 -4.87 -12.93
C LEU A 143 -19.24 -3.96 -13.52
N TYR A 144 -19.24 -3.80 -14.85
CA TYR A 144 -20.28 -3.05 -15.56
C TYR A 144 -21.67 -3.61 -15.25
N ASN A 145 -21.86 -4.93 -15.39
CA ASN A 145 -23.15 -5.58 -15.14
C ASN A 145 -23.65 -5.39 -13.71
N ARG A 146 -22.76 -5.34 -12.72
CA ARG A 146 -23.12 -5.09 -11.32
C ARG A 146 -23.57 -3.66 -11.10
N LEU A 147 -22.85 -2.67 -11.64
CA LEU A 147 -23.26 -1.26 -11.57
C LEU A 147 -24.56 -0.98 -12.36
N ALA A 148 -24.72 -1.61 -13.52
CA ALA A 148 -25.94 -1.47 -14.34
C ALA A 148 -27.22 -1.97 -13.65
N LYS A 149 -27.10 -2.93 -12.70
CA LYS A 149 -28.21 -3.41 -11.88
C LYS A 149 -28.64 -2.43 -10.77
N ILE A 150 -27.87 -1.38 -10.52
CA ILE A 150 -28.22 -0.35 -9.52
C ILE A 150 -29.16 0.66 -10.17
N SER A 151 -30.44 0.50 -9.93
CA SER A 151 -31.49 1.41 -10.43
C SER A 151 -31.92 2.47 -9.41
N PHE A 152 -31.67 2.22 -8.13
CA PHE A 152 -32.03 3.10 -7.03
C PHE A 152 -30.88 3.28 -6.05
N VAL A 153 -30.62 4.52 -5.68
CA VAL A 153 -29.63 4.90 -4.63
C VAL A 153 -30.31 5.90 -3.70
N ASP A 154 -30.52 5.50 -2.44
CA ASP A 154 -31.03 6.39 -1.42
C ASP A 154 -30.03 7.53 -1.14
N SER A 155 -30.55 8.72 -0.92
CA SER A 155 -29.74 9.89 -0.56
C SER A 155 -28.94 9.70 0.74
N ASP A 156 -29.34 8.78 1.60
CA ASP A 156 -28.63 8.46 2.86
C ASP A 156 -27.46 7.47 2.69
N VAL A 157 -27.34 6.84 1.52
CA VAL A 157 -26.23 5.92 1.20
C VAL A 157 -24.97 6.70 0.83
N ALA A 158 -23.78 6.19 1.20
CA ALA A 158 -22.50 6.84 0.96
C ALA A 158 -22.23 7.12 -0.53
N LEU A 159 -22.69 6.23 -1.43
CA LEU A 159 -22.59 6.45 -2.87
C LEU A 159 -23.25 7.77 -3.29
N ALA A 160 -24.44 8.11 -2.76
CA ALA A 160 -25.12 9.35 -3.10
C ALA A 160 -24.27 10.60 -2.80
N LYS A 161 -23.53 10.55 -1.68
CA LYS A 161 -22.60 11.62 -1.25
C LYS A 161 -21.38 11.70 -2.16
N TYR A 162 -20.89 10.56 -2.63
CA TYR A 162 -19.77 10.51 -3.57
C TYR A 162 -20.18 11.03 -4.95
N LEU A 163 -21.38 10.68 -5.45
CA LEU A 163 -21.91 11.18 -6.73
C LEU A 163 -22.23 12.68 -6.70
N ASN A 164 -22.60 13.20 -5.53
CA ASN A 164 -22.88 14.61 -5.33
C ASN A 164 -22.43 15.06 -3.91
N PRO A 165 -21.21 15.56 -3.78
CA PRO A 165 -20.65 15.98 -2.49
C PRO A 165 -21.44 17.05 -1.74
N SER A 166 -22.27 17.84 -2.43
CA SER A 166 -23.13 18.84 -1.79
C SER A 166 -24.19 18.23 -0.85
N LEU A 167 -24.44 16.94 -1.00
CA LEU A 167 -25.36 16.19 -0.13
C LEU A 167 -24.69 15.73 1.18
N LEU A 168 -23.36 15.92 1.35
CA LEU A 168 -22.67 15.56 2.58
C LEU A 168 -23.04 16.57 3.67
N GLN A 169 -23.68 16.08 4.72
CA GLN A 169 -24.04 16.88 5.90
C GLN A 169 -23.22 16.44 7.09
N GLU A 170 -22.83 17.38 7.95
CA GLU A 170 -22.24 17.02 9.24
C GLU A 170 -23.25 16.25 10.07
N LYS A 171 -22.86 15.08 10.55
CA LYS A 171 -23.70 14.26 11.41
C LYS A 171 -23.78 14.90 12.79
N ARG A 172 -24.90 15.47 13.16
CA ARG A 172 -25.14 16.00 14.50
C ARG A 172 -25.30 14.84 15.48
N ILE A 173 -24.24 14.51 16.24
CA ILE A 173 -24.33 13.57 17.35
C ILE A 173 -24.82 14.34 18.58
N GLY A 174 -25.99 13.99 19.09
CA GLY A 174 -26.66 14.72 20.18
C GLY A 174 -26.00 14.55 21.55
N ARG A 175 -25.20 13.52 21.78
CA ARG A 175 -24.39 13.32 23.02
C ARG A 175 -22.96 13.03 22.59
N GLU A 176 -21.97 13.45 23.40
CA GLU A 176 -20.58 13.15 23.16
C GLU A 176 -20.36 11.63 23.19
N TYR A 177 -20.06 11.05 22.02
CA TYR A 177 -19.79 9.62 21.88
C TYR A 177 -18.42 9.29 22.48
N ILE A 178 -18.40 8.38 23.44
CA ILE A 178 -17.20 7.89 24.11
C ILE A 178 -16.78 6.58 23.44
N PRO A 179 -15.69 6.56 22.64
CA PRO A 179 -15.23 5.35 21.97
C PRO A 179 -14.58 4.39 22.96
N ILE A 180 -14.68 3.09 22.68
CA ILE A 180 -13.95 2.02 23.36
C ILE A 180 -12.74 1.57 22.54
N PHE A 181 -11.72 1.04 23.21
CA PHE A 181 -10.47 0.61 22.57
C PHE A 181 -10.01 -0.79 23.04
N PRO A 182 -10.78 -1.84 22.76
CA PRO A 182 -10.46 -3.19 23.23
C PRO A 182 -9.18 -3.78 22.64
N PHE A 183 -8.69 -3.21 21.54
CA PHE A 183 -7.49 -3.68 20.82
C PHE A 183 -6.26 -2.78 21.03
N GLY A 184 -6.35 -1.82 21.96
CA GLY A 184 -5.31 -0.82 22.20
C GLY A 184 -5.39 0.33 21.20
N CYS A 185 -4.79 1.46 21.57
CA CYS A 185 -4.72 2.63 20.69
C CYS A 185 -3.52 3.51 21.04
N ASN A 186 -3.23 4.42 20.12
CA ASN A 186 -2.41 5.60 20.31
C ASN A 186 -3.21 6.87 20.01
N ASN A 187 -2.59 8.04 20.06
CA ASN A 187 -3.28 9.31 19.90
C ASN A 187 -3.94 9.47 18.53
N SER A 188 -3.23 9.17 17.43
CA SER A 188 -3.81 9.28 16.09
C SER A 188 -4.90 8.24 15.83
N GLN A 189 -4.75 7.02 16.33
CA GLN A 189 -5.77 5.98 16.27
C GLN A 189 -7.02 6.37 17.06
N TYR A 190 -6.85 6.97 18.26
CA TYR A 190 -7.96 7.50 19.04
C TYR A 190 -8.77 8.53 18.23
N LYS A 191 -8.07 9.49 17.59
CA LYS A 191 -8.69 10.50 16.73
C LYS A 191 -9.40 9.86 15.53
N ALA A 192 -8.77 8.86 14.91
CA ALA A 192 -9.31 8.14 13.74
C ALA A 192 -10.63 7.43 14.10
N VAL A 193 -10.67 6.68 15.21
CA VAL A 193 -11.91 6.02 15.69
C VAL A 193 -13.00 7.04 16.00
N LYS A 194 -12.67 8.11 16.72
CA LYS A 194 -13.62 9.18 17.04
C LYS A 194 -14.20 9.82 15.78
N ASN A 195 -13.36 10.11 14.78
CA ASN A 195 -13.78 10.69 13.51
C ASN A 195 -14.65 9.73 12.69
N ALA A 196 -14.28 8.44 12.63
CA ALA A 196 -15.05 7.40 11.93
C ALA A 196 -16.47 7.24 12.49
N MET A 197 -16.63 7.36 13.82
CA MET A 197 -17.95 7.25 14.48
C MET A 197 -18.77 8.54 14.37
N LYS A 198 -18.11 9.68 14.17
CA LYS A 198 -18.75 11.00 14.12
C LYS A 198 -19.22 11.41 12.73
N ASN A 199 -18.52 10.98 11.68
CA ASN A 199 -18.78 11.40 10.31
C ASN A 199 -19.41 10.27 9.48
N GLN A 200 -20.16 10.64 8.46
CA GLN A 200 -20.74 9.66 7.51
C GLN A 200 -19.68 9.06 6.60
N ILE A 201 -18.75 9.89 6.13
CA ILE A 201 -17.57 9.46 5.37
C ILE A 201 -16.34 9.99 6.09
N SER A 202 -15.36 9.13 6.33
CA SER A 202 -14.08 9.48 6.91
C SER A 202 -12.94 8.74 6.22
N VAL A 203 -11.80 9.41 6.12
CA VAL A 203 -10.58 8.85 5.51
C VAL A 203 -9.52 8.70 6.58
N ILE A 204 -8.86 7.55 6.58
CA ILE A 204 -7.73 7.24 7.45
C ILE A 204 -6.51 7.00 6.55
N GLN A 205 -5.59 7.96 6.56
CA GLN A 205 -4.28 7.80 5.96
C GLN A 205 -3.41 6.98 6.91
N GLY A 206 -3.03 5.78 6.49
CA GLY A 206 -2.29 4.84 7.33
C GLY A 206 -0.97 4.42 6.71
N PRO A 207 0.12 5.18 6.91
CA PRO A 207 1.46 4.77 6.52
C PRO A 207 1.83 3.37 7.03
N PRO A 208 2.88 2.73 6.47
CA PRO A 208 3.36 1.44 6.96
C PRO A 208 3.64 1.47 8.46
N GLY A 209 3.31 0.39 9.17
CA GLY A 209 3.66 0.25 10.60
C GLY A 209 2.89 1.14 11.58
N THR A 210 1.86 1.88 11.15
CA THR A 210 1.09 2.78 12.03
C THR A 210 -0.17 2.16 12.64
N GLY A 211 -0.42 0.86 12.40
CA GLY A 211 -1.49 0.12 13.05
C GLY A 211 -2.87 0.26 12.40
N LYS A 212 -2.95 0.34 11.06
CA LYS A 212 -4.22 0.34 10.30
C LYS A 212 -5.21 -0.73 10.78
N THR A 213 -4.77 -2.00 10.81
CA THR A 213 -5.63 -3.13 11.22
C THR A 213 -6.15 -2.98 12.65
N GLN A 214 -5.32 -2.49 13.58
CA GLN A 214 -5.72 -2.23 14.96
C GLN A 214 -6.81 -1.14 15.04
N THR A 215 -6.66 -0.09 14.24
CA THR A 215 -7.65 0.98 14.12
C THR A 215 -8.98 0.45 13.57
N ILE A 216 -8.93 -0.38 12.50
CA ILE A 216 -10.09 -1.05 11.92
C ILE A 216 -10.82 -1.89 12.97
N LEU A 217 -10.11 -2.71 13.75
CA LEU A 217 -10.68 -3.54 14.81
C LEU A 217 -11.38 -2.71 15.88
N ASN A 218 -10.80 -1.58 16.29
CA ASN A 218 -11.45 -0.66 17.24
C ASN A 218 -12.70 0.00 16.64
N ILE A 219 -12.70 0.35 15.35
CA ILE A 219 -13.89 0.88 14.68
C ILE A 219 -14.99 -0.19 14.65
N ILE A 220 -14.67 -1.44 14.30
CA ILE A 220 -15.62 -2.57 14.35
C ILE A 220 -16.23 -2.69 15.75
N ALA A 221 -15.40 -2.69 16.79
CA ALA A 221 -15.88 -2.78 18.17
C ALA A 221 -16.88 -1.65 18.51
N ASN A 222 -16.59 -0.43 18.09
CA ASN A 222 -17.45 0.72 18.32
C ASN A 222 -18.76 0.67 17.52
N ILE A 223 -18.76 0.10 16.34
CA ILE A 223 -19.96 -0.15 15.53
C ILE A 223 -20.84 -1.19 16.23
N LEU A 224 -20.25 -2.28 16.70
CA LEU A 224 -20.96 -3.34 17.44
C LEU A 224 -21.54 -2.86 18.76
N MET A 225 -20.87 -1.95 19.47
CA MET A 225 -21.43 -1.30 20.68
C MET A 225 -22.72 -0.54 20.38
N GLN A 226 -22.88 -0.01 19.17
CA GLN A 226 -24.11 0.64 18.72
C GLN A 226 -25.16 -0.35 18.22
N GLY A 227 -24.89 -1.67 18.22
CA GLY A 227 -25.78 -2.70 17.67
C GLY A 227 -25.93 -2.66 16.15
N LYS A 228 -24.94 -2.09 15.44
CA LYS A 228 -24.94 -1.87 14.01
C LYS A 228 -24.14 -2.95 13.26
N THR A 229 -24.41 -3.03 11.97
CA THR A 229 -23.76 -3.96 11.04
C THR A 229 -22.57 -3.29 10.30
N VAL A 230 -21.56 -4.08 9.96
CA VAL A 230 -20.39 -3.60 9.25
C VAL A 230 -19.92 -4.60 8.18
N GLN A 231 -19.64 -4.08 7.00
CA GLN A 231 -18.94 -4.81 5.97
C GLN A 231 -17.51 -4.29 5.86
N ILE A 232 -16.53 -5.20 5.86
CA ILE A 232 -15.12 -4.87 5.63
C ILE A 232 -14.75 -5.39 4.24
N VAL A 233 -14.16 -4.51 3.41
CA VAL A 233 -13.77 -4.85 2.05
C VAL A 233 -12.32 -4.48 1.78
N SER A 234 -11.65 -5.31 0.98
CA SER A 234 -10.31 -5.05 0.44
C SER A 234 -10.13 -5.77 -0.88
N ASN A 235 -9.24 -5.28 -1.73
CA ASN A 235 -8.85 -6.01 -2.95
C ASN A 235 -7.94 -7.20 -2.62
N ASN A 236 -7.30 -7.21 -1.45
CA ASN A 236 -6.38 -8.25 -1.02
C ASN A 236 -7.05 -9.20 -0.01
N ASN A 237 -7.15 -10.49 -0.37
CA ASN A 237 -7.69 -11.52 0.53
C ASN A 237 -6.86 -11.69 1.82
N SER A 238 -5.56 -11.43 1.78
CA SER A 238 -4.70 -11.52 2.98
C SER A 238 -5.04 -10.45 4.02
N ALA A 239 -5.43 -9.26 3.59
CA ALA A 239 -5.86 -8.19 4.51
C ALA A 239 -7.13 -8.60 5.27
N MET A 240 -8.09 -9.25 4.57
CA MET A 240 -9.29 -9.79 5.20
C MET A 240 -8.98 -10.93 6.16
N GLY A 241 -8.04 -11.83 5.77
CA GLY A 241 -7.53 -12.89 6.63
C GLY A 241 -6.98 -12.35 7.94
N ASN A 242 -6.15 -11.33 7.90
CA ASN A 242 -5.54 -10.70 9.07
C ASN A 242 -6.58 -10.14 10.06
N VAL A 243 -7.66 -9.51 9.56
CA VAL A 243 -8.75 -9.02 10.43
C VAL A 243 -9.48 -10.19 11.08
N TYR A 244 -9.82 -11.22 10.30
CA TYR A 244 -10.51 -12.42 10.81
C TYR A 244 -9.67 -13.17 11.85
N GLU A 245 -8.38 -13.41 11.55
CA GLU A 245 -7.44 -14.10 12.46
C GLU A 245 -7.30 -13.38 13.79
N LYS A 246 -7.20 -12.03 13.76
CA LYS A 246 -7.13 -11.24 14.99
C LYS A 246 -8.41 -11.33 15.81
N LEU A 247 -9.59 -11.25 15.18
CA LEU A 247 -10.87 -11.44 15.86
C LEU A 247 -10.99 -12.84 16.46
N SER A 248 -10.56 -13.86 15.71
CA SER A 248 -10.65 -15.29 16.09
C SER A 248 -9.57 -15.73 17.08
N SER A 249 -8.54 -14.89 17.30
CA SER A 249 -7.41 -15.26 18.17
C SER A 249 -7.88 -15.71 19.56
N SER A 250 -7.12 -16.61 20.19
CA SER A 250 -7.39 -17.14 21.53
C SER A 250 -7.54 -16.05 22.61
N LYS A 251 -6.88 -14.90 22.40
CA LYS A 251 -6.94 -13.72 23.25
C LYS A 251 -8.33 -13.07 23.24
N TYR A 252 -8.96 -12.96 22.06
CA TYR A 252 -10.20 -12.19 21.90
C TYR A 252 -11.44 -13.07 21.79
N LYS A 253 -11.36 -14.16 21.04
CA LYS A 253 -12.45 -15.14 20.80
C LYS A 253 -13.72 -14.51 20.20
N LEU A 254 -13.53 -13.57 19.26
CA LEU A 254 -14.61 -12.83 18.61
C LEU A 254 -14.90 -13.30 17.18
N GLY A 255 -14.28 -14.39 16.70
CA GLY A 255 -14.48 -14.90 15.34
C GLY A 255 -15.92 -15.27 15.01
N PHE A 256 -16.69 -15.69 16.02
CA PHE A 256 -18.08 -16.13 15.85
C PHE A 256 -19.05 -15.05 15.34
N ILE A 257 -18.70 -13.76 15.45
CA ILE A 257 -19.54 -12.65 14.95
C ILE A 257 -19.25 -12.28 13.50
N ALA A 258 -18.27 -12.93 12.85
CA ALA A 258 -17.79 -12.56 11.53
C ALA A 258 -18.02 -13.68 10.49
N ALA A 259 -18.50 -13.30 9.30
CA ALA A 259 -18.65 -14.20 8.17
C ALA A 259 -17.82 -13.74 6.97
N THR A 260 -17.06 -14.68 6.37
CA THR A 260 -16.22 -14.42 5.19
C THR A 260 -16.97 -14.78 3.91
N LEU A 261 -17.53 -13.76 3.21
CA LEU A 261 -18.46 -13.95 2.09
C LEU A 261 -17.96 -13.35 0.76
N GLY A 262 -16.66 -13.12 0.61
CA GLY A 262 -16.09 -12.35 -0.52
C GLY A 262 -16.12 -13.09 -1.86
N SER A 263 -15.80 -14.36 -1.91
CA SER A 263 -15.78 -15.17 -3.13
C SER A 263 -16.66 -16.40 -2.97
N SER A 264 -17.04 -17.05 -4.11
CA SER A 264 -17.78 -18.33 -4.05
C SER A 264 -17.05 -19.38 -3.22
N LYS A 265 -15.71 -19.45 -3.32
CA LYS A 265 -14.89 -20.33 -2.49
C LYS A 265 -14.99 -20.00 -1.00
N ASN A 266 -14.94 -18.70 -0.65
CA ASN A 266 -15.07 -18.26 0.74
C ASN A 266 -16.48 -18.53 1.29
N LYS A 267 -17.53 -18.30 0.48
CA LYS A 267 -18.91 -18.62 0.86
C LYS A 267 -19.09 -20.09 1.16
N LYS A 268 -18.62 -20.99 0.27
CA LYS A 268 -18.67 -22.44 0.48
C LYS A 268 -17.94 -22.82 1.78
N ARG A 269 -16.70 -22.33 1.95
CA ARG A 269 -15.91 -22.58 3.16
C ARG A 269 -16.61 -22.07 4.43
N PHE A 270 -17.24 -20.89 4.37
CA PHE A 270 -18.02 -20.36 5.49
C PHE A 270 -19.20 -21.27 5.82
N ILE A 271 -19.99 -21.71 4.81
CA ILE A 271 -21.16 -22.60 5.00
C ILE A 271 -20.74 -23.92 5.62
N GLU A 272 -19.64 -24.53 5.16
CA GLU A 272 -19.10 -25.79 5.65
C GLU A 272 -18.55 -25.72 7.08
N ASN A 273 -18.06 -24.56 7.52
CA ASN A 273 -17.38 -24.38 8.81
C ASN A 273 -18.16 -23.51 9.79
N GLN A 274 -19.48 -23.44 9.70
CA GLN A 274 -20.29 -22.75 10.68
C GLN A 274 -20.31 -23.51 12.01
N ASP A 275 -20.10 -22.78 13.11
CA ASP A 275 -20.25 -23.36 14.45
C ASP A 275 -21.73 -23.48 14.83
N THR A 276 -22.14 -24.59 15.43
CA THR A 276 -23.50 -24.83 15.92
C THR A 276 -23.77 -24.20 17.29
N ASP A 277 -22.71 -23.94 18.04
CA ASP A 277 -22.80 -23.47 19.40
C ASP A 277 -22.23 -22.03 19.54
N TYR A 278 -22.77 -21.29 20.46
CA TYR A 278 -22.21 -20.03 20.90
C TYR A 278 -21.01 -20.26 21.80
N PRO A 279 -20.05 -19.29 21.88
CA PRO A 279 -19.05 -19.29 22.92
C PRO A 279 -19.71 -19.27 24.31
N ASP A 280 -19.03 -19.79 25.32
CA ASP A 280 -19.48 -19.64 26.70
C ASP A 280 -19.45 -18.16 27.14
N PHE A 281 -20.64 -17.58 27.32
CA PHE A 281 -20.83 -16.21 27.73
C PHE A 281 -20.91 -16.04 29.27
N SER A 282 -20.76 -17.10 30.05
CA SER A 282 -20.92 -17.05 31.50
C SER A 282 -20.02 -16.02 32.20
N HIS A 283 -18.79 -15.86 31.67
CA HIS A 283 -17.79 -14.92 32.16
C HIS A 283 -17.78 -13.56 31.43
N TRP A 284 -18.68 -13.33 30.45
CA TRP A 284 -18.71 -12.10 29.66
C TRP A 284 -19.66 -11.06 30.24
N LYS A 285 -20.65 -11.48 30.99
CA LYS A 285 -21.64 -10.59 31.61
C LYS A 285 -21.07 -9.90 32.85
N ILE A 286 -21.31 -8.63 32.98
CA ILE A 286 -20.98 -7.85 34.15
C ILE A 286 -22.22 -7.61 35.00
N ASN A 287 -22.03 -7.68 36.33
CA ASN A 287 -23.07 -7.35 37.32
C ASN A 287 -23.14 -5.85 37.60
N ASP A 288 -22.08 -5.10 37.25
CA ASP A 288 -21.98 -3.66 37.42
C ASP A 288 -22.89 -2.90 36.44
N ASN A 289 -23.22 -1.66 36.78
CA ASN A 289 -23.98 -0.79 35.90
C ASN A 289 -23.15 -0.46 34.65
N PRO A 290 -23.63 -0.73 33.39
CA PRO A 290 -22.94 -0.37 32.17
C PRO A 290 -22.52 1.11 32.05
N ASP A 291 -23.31 2.03 32.61
CA ASP A 291 -23.02 3.46 32.62
C ASP A 291 -21.79 3.81 33.48
N ASP A 292 -21.56 3.08 34.57
CA ASP A 292 -20.38 3.26 35.43
C ASP A 292 -19.10 2.79 34.71
N LEU A 293 -19.20 1.72 33.96
CA LEU A 293 -18.08 1.24 33.13
C LEU A 293 -17.75 2.25 32.00
N GLN A 294 -18.78 2.79 31.34
CA GLN A 294 -18.56 3.83 30.33
C GLN A 294 -17.92 5.08 30.88
N ARG A 295 -18.30 5.49 32.12
CA ARG A 295 -17.69 6.64 32.80
C ARG A 295 -16.21 6.37 33.12
N LYS A 296 -15.88 5.18 33.65
CA LYS A 296 -14.49 4.77 33.89
C LYS A 296 -13.65 4.79 32.60
N ILE A 297 -14.18 4.25 31.51
CA ILE A 297 -13.54 4.28 30.19
C ILE A 297 -13.26 5.73 29.71
N ALA A 298 -14.25 6.64 29.90
CA ALA A 298 -14.09 8.05 29.54
C ALA A 298 -12.98 8.73 30.34
N GLU A 299 -12.98 8.57 31.69
CA GLU A 299 -11.95 9.13 32.57
C GLU A 299 -10.55 8.61 32.24
N GLN A 300 -10.42 7.32 31.99
CA GLN A 300 -9.14 6.72 31.56
C GLN A 300 -8.67 7.24 30.21
N SER A 301 -9.58 7.40 29.25
CA SER A 301 -9.26 7.94 27.93
C SER A 301 -8.70 9.37 28.00
N ILE A 302 -9.24 10.21 28.88
CA ILE A 302 -8.74 11.58 29.11
C ILE A 302 -7.32 11.54 29.70
N ARG A 303 -7.08 10.68 30.68
CA ARG A 303 -5.75 10.53 31.32
C ARG A 303 -4.71 10.01 30.32
N LEU A 304 -5.09 9.02 29.48
CA LEU A 304 -4.23 8.45 28.44
C LEU A 304 -3.81 9.48 27.39
N LYS A 305 -4.67 10.44 27.04
CA LYS A 305 -4.31 11.48 26.12
C LYS A 305 -3.04 12.23 26.55
N THR A 306 -2.95 12.59 27.85
CA THR A 306 -1.74 13.25 28.37
C THR A 306 -0.50 12.34 28.29
N VAL A 307 -0.68 11.03 28.45
CA VAL A 307 0.41 10.06 28.30
C VAL A 307 0.86 9.98 26.85
N PHE A 308 -0.08 9.90 25.92
CA PHE A 308 0.22 9.88 24.48
C PHE A 308 0.95 11.14 24.03
N ASP A 309 0.49 12.33 24.44
CA ASP A 309 1.17 13.59 24.12
C ASP A 309 2.62 13.61 24.60
N LYS A 310 2.90 13.06 25.80
CA LYS A 310 4.26 12.91 26.32
C LYS A 310 5.09 11.86 25.57
N GLN A 311 4.49 10.73 25.17
CA GLN A 311 5.16 9.71 24.37
C GLN A 311 5.54 10.23 22.98
N GLU A 312 4.62 10.96 22.32
CA GLU A 312 4.90 11.62 21.06
C GLU A 312 6.05 12.62 21.19
N LYS A 313 6.01 13.48 22.24
CA LYS A 313 7.07 14.45 22.51
C LYS A 313 8.42 13.75 22.73
N LEU A 314 8.44 12.66 23.50
CA LEU A 314 9.65 11.87 23.74
C LEU A 314 10.23 11.30 22.43
N ALA A 315 9.38 10.75 21.56
CA ALA A 315 9.80 10.22 20.27
C ALA A 315 10.39 11.31 19.37
N CYS A 316 9.74 12.49 19.31
CA CYS A 316 10.25 13.64 18.55
C CYS A 316 11.62 14.10 19.07
N LEU A 317 11.79 14.22 20.40
CA LEU A 317 13.07 14.62 20.99
C LEU A 317 14.18 13.60 20.72
N ARG A 318 13.88 12.30 20.76
CA ARG A 318 14.86 11.26 20.41
C ARG A 318 15.27 11.34 18.95
N GLN A 319 14.33 11.63 18.05
CA GLN A 319 14.62 11.82 16.63
C GLN A 319 15.48 13.08 16.41
N GLU A 320 15.15 14.20 17.07
CA GLU A 320 15.95 15.45 17.03
C GLU A 320 17.37 15.21 17.57
N LEU A 321 17.49 14.48 18.68
CA LEU A 321 18.81 14.13 19.24
C LEU A 321 19.63 13.28 18.27
N SER A 322 19.04 12.27 17.61
CA SER A 322 19.72 11.42 16.63
C SER A 322 20.22 12.22 15.44
N GLN A 323 19.44 13.17 14.92
CA GLN A 323 19.85 14.07 13.85
C GLN A 323 20.99 14.98 14.30
N LEU A 324 20.86 15.60 15.49
CA LEU A 324 21.88 16.46 16.05
C LEU A 324 23.22 15.73 16.25
N VAL A 325 23.20 14.48 16.68
CA VAL A 325 24.43 13.67 16.84
C VAL A 325 25.12 13.46 15.50
N THR A 326 24.40 13.12 14.45
CA THR A 326 24.95 12.97 13.10
C THR A 326 25.54 14.28 12.59
N GLU A 327 24.83 15.40 12.75
CA GLU A 327 25.32 16.74 12.37
C GLU A 327 26.59 17.12 13.17
N GLN A 328 26.62 16.82 14.48
CA GLN A 328 27.77 17.06 15.33
C GLN A 328 28.98 16.21 14.92
N GLU A 329 28.79 14.97 14.46
CA GLU A 329 29.89 14.14 13.95
C GLU A 329 30.55 14.77 12.72
N TYR A 330 29.79 15.24 11.74
CA TYR A 330 30.32 15.96 10.58
C TYR A 330 31.01 17.27 10.98
N PHE A 331 30.42 17.99 11.91
CA PHE A 331 31.03 19.21 12.42
C PHE A 331 32.37 18.91 13.12
N ASN A 332 32.48 17.85 13.91
CA ASN A 332 33.73 17.45 14.57
C ASN A 332 34.81 17.06 13.56
N GLN A 333 34.47 16.33 12.49
CA GLN A 333 35.39 16.02 11.39
C GLN A 333 35.93 17.33 10.75
N TYR A 334 35.03 18.27 10.45
CA TYR A 334 35.44 19.57 9.93
C TYR A 334 36.39 20.31 10.89
N VAL A 335 36.15 20.29 12.20
CA VAL A 335 37.01 20.91 13.22
C VAL A 335 38.40 20.28 13.27
N GLU A 336 38.47 18.95 13.23
CA GLU A 336 39.71 18.20 13.19
C GLU A 336 40.56 18.51 11.95
N GLU A 337 39.93 18.56 10.78
CA GLU A 337 40.61 18.92 9.53
C GLU A 337 41.08 20.40 9.51
N SER A 338 40.40 21.28 10.24
CA SER A 338 40.67 22.72 10.26
C SER A 338 41.72 23.14 11.31
N ASP A 339 42.27 22.24 12.10
CA ASP A 339 43.23 22.50 13.19
C ASP A 339 42.77 23.61 14.16
N VAL A 340 41.45 23.64 14.44
CA VAL A 340 40.82 24.62 15.34
C VAL A 340 40.70 23.99 16.75
N ASN A 341 41.48 24.50 17.69
CA ASN A 341 41.36 24.13 19.11
C ASN A 341 40.18 24.90 19.73
N THR A 342 39.11 24.18 20.09
CA THR A 342 37.89 24.72 20.70
C THR A 342 37.91 24.77 22.22
N ASP A 343 38.98 24.27 22.87
CA ASP A 343 39.14 24.22 24.31
C ASP A 343 39.65 25.52 24.91
N ASN A 344 38.94 26.09 25.89
CA ASN A 344 39.35 27.15 26.81
C ASN A 344 38.66 28.49 26.72
N ILE A 345 37.36 28.55 26.57
CA ILE A 345 36.65 29.82 26.80
C ILE A 345 36.01 29.79 28.21
N LYS A 346 36.31 30.87 29.00
CA LYS A 346 35.69 31.04 30.32
C LYS A 346 34.41 31.85 30.22
N PHE A 347 33.31 31.23 30.63
CA PHE A 347 32.00 31.84 30.72
C PHE A 347 31.56 32.00 32.19
N ARG A 348 30.93 33.13 32.49
CA ARG A 348 30.36 33.39 33.82
C ARG A 348 28.98 32.78 33.99
N LYS A 349 28.26 32.44 32.91
CA LYS A 349 26.91 31.91 32.92
C LYS A 349 26.85 30.69 32.04
N LYS A 350 26.03 29.68 32.46
CA LYS A 350 25.61 28.59 31.57
C LYS A 350 24.65 29.21 30.54
N LEU A 351 25.00 29.18 29.27
CA LEU A 351 24.16 29.66 28.18
C LEU A 351 23.34 28.51 27.62
N LEU A 352 22.10 28.80 27.20
CA LEU A 352 21.26 27.85 26.49
C LEU A 352 21.70 27.74 25.03
N SER A 353 21.39 26.61 24.38
CA SER A 353 21.71 26.37 22.97
C SER A 353 21.23 27.50 22.05
N LYS A 354 20.04 28.06 22.30
CA LYS A 354 19.49 29.20 21.57
C LYS A 354 20.39 30.43 21.65
N GLN A 355 21.00 30.68 22.79
CA GLN A 355 21.90 31.83 22.98
C GLN A 355 23.24 31.65 22.24
N TRP A 356 23.72 30.40 22.16
CA TRP A 356 24.87 30.02 21.35
C TRP A 356 24.59 30.17 19.87
N MET A 357 23.41 29.79 19.41
CA MET A 357 22.97 29.99 18.04
C MET A 357 22.89 31.49 17.68
N GLU A 358 22.34 32.32 18.56
CA GLU A 358 22.28 33.76 18.37
C GLU A 358 23.70 34.35 18.19
N LEU A 359 24.67 33.95 19.03
CA LEU A 359 26.05 34.39 18.94
C LEU A 359 26.73 33.95 17.64
N TRP A 360 26.55 32.72 17.28
CA TRP A 360 27.05 32.13 16.04
C TRP A 360 26.51 32.90 14.83
N GLN A 361 25.19 33.08 14.70
CA GLN A 361 24.55 33.78 13.61
C GLN A 361 25.03 35.24 13.50
N GLU A 362 25.14 35.95 14.63
CA GLU A 362 25.66 37.34 14.62
C GLU A 362 27.12 37.39 14.14
N CYS A 363 27.97 36.46 14.55
CA CYS A 363 29.35 36.38 14.07
C CYS A 363 29.44 36.03 12.58
N GLN A 364 28.58 35.16 12.11
CA GLN A 364 28.52 34.78 10.69
C GLN A 364 28.15 36.00 9.83
N LEU A 365 27.14 36.76 10.21
CA LEU A 365 26.77 38.00 9.52
C LEU A 365 27.93 39.03 9.47
N ILE A 366 28.66 39.19 10.60
CA ILE A 366 29.84 40.09 10.65
C ILE A 366 30.92 39.59 9.68
N SER A 367 31.13 38.26 9.61
CA SER A 367 32.12 37.67 8.70
C SER A 367 31.74 37.87 7.22
N GLU A 368 30.46 37.69 6.87
CA GLU A 368 29.95 37.89 5.51
C GLU A 368 30.08 39.36 5.04
N GLU A 369 29.90 40.32 5.96
CA GLU A 369 30.09 41.74 5.72
C GLU A 369 31.57 42.16 5.67
N LYS A 370 32.50 41.21 5.88
CA LYS A 370 33.96 41.46 5.96
C LYS A 370 34.34 42.51 7.02
N ASN A 371 33.57 42.59 8.08
CA ASN A 371 33.80 43.49 9.21
C ASN A 371 34.55 42.77 10.34
N ASP A 372 35.36 43.52 11.09
CA ASP A 372 35.92 43.01 12.35
C ASP A 372 34.88 43.02 13.47
N ILE A 373 35.09 42.13 14.46
CA ILE A 373 34.22 42.06 15.63
C ILE A 373 34.27 43.40 16.40
N GLY A 374 33.21 44.18 16.30
CA GLY A 374 33.10 45.53 16.86
C GLY A 374 33.05 45.55 18.39
N PHE A 375 33.40 46.71 18.96
CA PHE A 375 33.39 46.92 20.41
C PHE A 375 32.00 46.63 21.06
N TRP A 376 30.92 46.99 20.40
CA TRP A 376 29.57 46.78 20.89
C TRP A 376 29.20 45.30 20.96
N PHE A 377 29.65 44.48 20.05
CA PHE A 377 29.46 43.01 20.10
C PHE A 377 30.17 42.42 21.33
N LYS A 378 31.39 42.86 21.61
CA LYS A 378 32.20 42.44 22.79
C LYS A 378 31.51 42.82 24.11
N ILE A 379 30.92 44.05 24.19
CA ILE A 379 30.15 44.52 25.36
C ILE A 379 28.88 43.69 25.53
N LYS A 380 28.13 43.43 24.42
CA LYS A 380 26.96 42.57 24.43
C LYS A 380 27.32 41.15 24.88
N GLY A 381 28.43 40.60 24.36
CA GLY A 381 28.98 39.32 24.76
C GLY A 381 29.26 39.21 26.25
N PHE A 382 29.88 40.29 26.83
CA PHE A 382 30.18 40.33 28.25
C PHE A 382 28.89 40.41 29.14
N PHE A 383 27.99 41.37 28.83
CA PHE A 383 26.85 41.62 29.71
C PHE A 383 25.68 40.63 29.49
N LYS A 384 25.34 40.31 28.23
CA LYS A 384 24.20 39.44 27.88
C LYS A 384 24.56 37.95 28.00
N TYR A 385 25.76 37.60 27.51
CA TYR A 385 26.14 36.19 27.36
C TYR A 385 27.24 35.75 28.34
N GLY A 386 27.88 36.68 29.07
CA GLY A 386 28.85 36.33 30.11
C GLY A 386 30.22 35.91 29.57
N VAL A 387 30.56 36.23 28.34
CA VAL A 387 31.87 35.96 27.75
C VAL A 387 32.90 36.92 28.38
N THR A 388 33.76 36.40 29.22
CA THR A 388 34.71 37.22 30.01
C THR A 388 36.11 37.30 29.41
N ASP A 389 36.44 36.46 28.48
CA ASP A 389 37.75 36.40 27.85
C ASP A 389 37.79 37.32 26.61
N TRP A 390 38.35 38.52 26.79
CA TRP A 390 38.54 39.49 25.69
C TRP A 390 39.59 39.07 24.68
N ASN A 391 40.51 38.17 25.03
CA ASN A 391 41.52 37.67 24.12
C ASN A 391 40.91 36.69 23.10
N PHE A 392 39.80 36.04 23.45
CA PHE A 392 39.03 35.22 22.53
C PHE A 392 38.62 35.97 21.26
N TYR A 393 38.20 37.23 21.40
CA TYR A 393 37.79 38.07 20.27
C TYR A 393 38.95 38.61 19.42
N LYS A 394 40.21 38.28 19.74
CA LYS A 394 41.37 38.61 18.92
C LYS A 394 41.72 37.49 17.93
N GLN A 395 41.08 36.35 18.05
CA GLN A 395 41.25 35.21 17.16
C GLN A 395 40.59 35.52 15.80
N ASP A 396 40.92 34.72 14.80
CA ASP A 396 40.26 34.72 13.53
C ASP A 396 38.73 34.50 13.70
N ILE A 397 37.93 35.24 12.96
CA ILE A 397 36.47 35.22 13.07
C ILE A 397 35.91 33.82 12.77
N SER A 398 36.55 33.06 11.86
CA SER A 398 36.22 31.70 11.55
C SER A 398 36.37 30.78 12.77
N LYS A 399 37.43 30.93 13.54
CA LYS A 399 37.66 30.17 14.79
C LYS A 399 36.63 30.51 15.85
N ILE A 400 36.23 31.76 15.96
CA ILE A 400 35.18 32.21 16.88
C ILE A 400 33.84 31.61 16.51
N ILE A 401 33.48 31.60 15.21
CA ILE A 401 32.26 30.99 14.69
C ILE A 401 32.27 29.48 15.01
N THR A 402 33.34 28.76 14.67
CA THR A 402 33.50 27.35 14.92
C THR A 402 33.37 27.01 16.41
N THR A 403 33.92 27.83 17.27
CA THR A 403 33.79 27.64 18.72
C THR A 403 32.35 27.82 19.19
N PHE A 404 31.62 28.82 18.71
CA PHE A 404 30.19 28.99 19.06
C PHE A 404 29.33 27.86 18.53
N GLN A 405 29.66 27.33 17.35
CA GLN A 405 29.01 26.13 16.80
C GLN A 405 29.25 24.90 17.70
N ALA A 406 30.49 24.65 18.13
CA ALA A 406 30.83 23.56 19.02
C ALA A 406 30.04 23.66 20.34
N MET A 407 29.98 24.87 20.93
CA MET A 407 29.21 25.10 22.15
C MET A 407 27.70 24.89 21.94
N TYR A 408 27.16 25.31 20.78
CA TYR A 408 25.78 25.06 20.42
C TYR A 408 25.47 23.57 20.38
N TYR A 409 26.25 22.77 19.66
CA TYR A 409 26.04 21.32 19.57
C TYR A 409 26.12 20.65 20.93
N GLY A 410 27.13 20.98 21.73
CA GLY A 410 27.28 20.44 23.06
C GLY A 410 26.13 20.75 24.02
N GLU A 411 25.71 22.01 24.07
CA GLU A 411 24.62 22.43 24.97
C GLU A 411 23.26 21.94 24.47
N LYS A 412 23.00 21.99 23.14
CA LYS A 412 21.75 21.48 22.56
C LYS A 412 21.57 19.98 22.82
N ARG A 413 22.65 19.19 22.70
CA ARG A 413 22.66 17.77 23.05
C ARG A 413 22.35 17.55 24.53
N SER A 414 22.95 18.38 25.41
CA SER A 414 22.68 18.33 26.87
C SER A 414 21.21 18.64 27.18
N GLU A 415 20.68 19.72 26.60
CA GLU A 415 19.28 20.13 26.79
C GLU A 415 18.32 19.03 26.35
N LEU A 416 18.51 18.47 25.15
CA LEU A 416 17.66 17.38 24.63
C LEU A 416 17.74 16.14 25.51
N THR A 417 18.94 15.79 25.97
CA THR A 417 19.14 14.64 26.86
C THR A 417 18.45 14.84 28.22
N GLU A 418 18.56 16.03 28.83
CA GLU A 418 17.89 16.36 30.10
C GLU A 418 16.35 16.34 29.95
N GLU A 419 15.83 16.86 28.84
CA GLU A 419 14.39 16.86 28.56
C GLU A 419 13.88 15.44 28.34
N ILE A 420 14.59 14.61 27.57
CA ILE A 420 14.30 13.19 27.37
C ILE A 420 14.21 12.47 28.72
N VAL A 421 15.23 12.57 29.55
CA VAL A 421 15.30 11.93 30.89
C VAL A 421 14.14 12.42 31.78
N THR A 422 13.78 13.68 31.67
CA THR A 422 12.67 14.26 32.48
C THR A 422 11.34 13.67 32.07
N ILE A 423 11.07 13.58 30.75
CA ILE A 423 9.82 13.00 30.23
C ILE A 423 9.78 11.49 30.53
N GLU A 424 10.88 10.77 30.40
CA GLU A 424 10.98 9.35 30.75
C GLU A 424 10.65 9.08 32.23
N ARG A 425 11.16 9.91 33.15
CA ARG A 425 10.80 9.83 34.57
C ARG A 425 9.30 10.08 34.79
N GLN A 426 8.74 11.08 34.10
CA GLN A 426 7.31 11.37 34.19
C GLN A 426 6.45 10.22 33.66
N LEU A 427 6.83 9.60 32.53
CA LEU A 427 6.13 8.45 31.96
C LEU A 427 6.27 7.21 32.86
N ASN A 428 7.44 6.99 33.46
CA ASN A 428 7.66 5.89 34.41
C ASN A 428 6.87 6.08 35.73
N SER A 429 6.56 7.30 36.13
CA SER A 429 5.75 7.59 37.32
C SER A 429 4.25 7.40 37.09
N VAL A 430 3.78 7.40 35.84
CA VAL A 430 2.40 7.11 35.48
C VAL A 430 2.18 5.60 35.53
N ASN A 431 1.01 5.17 36.03
CA ASN A 431 0.65 3.75 36.12
C ASN A 431 0.85 3.08 34.74
N LYS A 432 1.83 2.17 34.65
CA LYS A 432 2.21 1.46 33.42
C LYS A 432 1.04 0.67 32.79
N ASN A 433 0.03 0.35 33.58
CA ASN A 433 -1.10 -0.48 33.17
C ASN A 433 -2.30 0.34 32.63
N LEU A 434 -2.19 1.68 32.55
CA LEU A 434 -3.33 2.52 32.21
C LEU A 434 -3.94 2.20 30.83
N LEU A 435 -3.10 1.89 29.83
CA LEU A 435 -3.56 1.45 28.50
C LEU A 435 -4.15 0.05 28.54
N ASP A 436 -3.52 -0.87 29.28
CA ASP A 436 -4.01 -2.25 29.43
C ASP A 436 -5.35 -2.25 30.17
N ASP A 437 -5.50 -1.42 31.20
CA ASP A 437 -6.76 -1.25 31.96
C ASP A 437 -7.87 -0.71 31.03
N LEU A 438 -7.58 0.30 30.20
CA LEU A 438 -8.53 0.79 29.20
C LEU A 438 -8.93 -0.31 28.21
N CYS A 439 -7.95 -1.06 27.69
CA CYS A 439 -8.20 -2.16 26.75
C CYS A 439 -9.08 -3.24 27.40
N ASN A 440 -8.74 -3.63 28.62
CA ASN A 440 -9.48 -4.66 29.36
C ASN A 440 -10.91 -4.21 29.63
N GLN A 441 -11.12 -3.00 30.16
CA GLN A 441 -12.46 -2.46 30.41
C GLN A 441 -13.26 -2.30 29.11
N SER A 442 -12.63 -1.85 28.01
CA SER A 442 -13.24 -1.77 26.70
C SER A 442 -13.63 -3.16 26.16
N MET A 443 -12.79 -4.17 26.37
CA MET A 443 -13.09 -5.54 25.98
C MET A 443 -14.22 -6.13 26.81
N VAL A 444 -14.25 -5.87 28.12
CA VAL A 444 -15.35 -6.28 29.01
C VAL A 444 -16.65 -5.66 28.53
N ALA A 445 -16.68 -4.36 28.23
CA ALA A 445 -17.87 -3.67 27.73
C ALA A 445 -18.37 -4.27 26.41
N LEU A 446 -17.45 -4.56 25.46
CA LEU A 446 -17.79 -5.18 24.19
C LEU A 446 -18.36 -6.60 24.38
N LYS A 447 -17.71 -7.42 25.19
CA LYS A 447 -18.13 -8.80 25.49
C LYS A 447 -19.47 -8.84 26.19
N ASP A 448 -19.72 -7.98 27.19
CA ASP A 448 -21.02 -7.85 27.85
C ASP A 448 -22.14 -7.50 26.85
N LYS A 449 -21.86 -6.52 25.95
CA LYS A 449 -22.82 -6.15 24.90
C LYS A 449 -23.15 -7.32 23.97
N LEU A 450 -22.16 -8.08 23.56
CA LEU A 450 -22.35 -9.26 22.71
C LEU A 450 -23.06 -10.38 23.46
N ALA A 451 -22.68 -10.67 24.70
CA ALA A 451 -23.36 -11.68 25.53
C ALA A 451 -24.86 -11.38 25.67
N ARG A 452 -25.21 -10.11 25.92
CA ARG A 452 -26.63 -9.67 26.03
C ARG A 452 -27.36 -9.79 24.67
N LYS A 453 -26.68 -9.55 23.55
CA LYS A 453 -27.27 -9.68 22.19
C LYS A 453 -27.68 -11.12 21.90
N TYR A 454 -26.89 -12.09 22.31
CA TYR A 454 -27.13 -13.52 22.04
C TYR A 454 -27.77 -14.25 23.22
N GLU A 455 -28.18 -13.53 24.28
CA GLU A 455 -28.86 -14.11 25.45
C GLU A 455 -30.16 -14.80 25.06
N GLY A 456 -30.38 -16.00 25.62
CA GLY A 456 -31.61 -16.79 25.38
C GLY A 456 -31.62 -17.60 24.06
N LYS A 457 -30.58 -17.44 23.20
CA LYS A 457 -30.41 -18.28 22.02
C LYS A 457 -29.74 -19.62 22.43
N SER A 458 -30.41 -20.73 22.27
CA SER A 458 -29.90 -22.06 22.67
C SER A 458 -28.91 -22.67 21.69
N SER A 459 -29.02 -22.33 20.39
CA SER A 459 -28.11 -22.77 19.33
C SER A 459 -28.04 -21.71 18.23
N ARG A 460 -27.00 -21.76 17.45
CA ARG A 460 -26.81 -20.87 16.31
C ARG A 460 -27.68 -21.28 15.13
N LYS A 461 -28.22 -20.32 14.42
CA LYS A 461 -28.89 -20.52 13.15
C LYS A 461 -27.86 -20.86 12.09
N MET A 462 -28.02 -22.02 11.43
CA MET A 462 -27.19 -22.45 10.32
C MET A 462 -27.76 -21.91 9.02
N PHE A 463 -26.89 -21.47 8.13
CA PHE A 463 -27.29 -20.87 6.87
C PHE A 463 -26.75 -21.67 5.68
N SER A 464 -27.59 -21.88 4.68
CA SER A 464 -27.23 -22.38 3.36
C SER A 464 -26.89 -21.23 2.41
N GLU A 465 -26.41 -21.54 1.20
CA GLU A 465 -26.15 -20.52 0.18
C GLU A 465 -27.42 -19.74 -0.19
N ASP A 466 -28.55 -20.42 -0.25
CA ASP A 466 -29.87 -19.84 -0.49
C ASP A 466 -30.30 -18.85 0.62
N ASN A 467 -30.02 -19.19 1.89
CA ASN A 467 -30.37 -18.33 3.01
C ASN A 467 -29.58 -17.03 3.01
N LEU A 468 -28.32 -17.04 2.55
CA LEU A 468 -27.53 -15.79 2.40
C LEU A 468 -28.23 -14.76 1.51
N TRP A 469 -29.03 -15.26 0.56
CA TRP A 469 -29.79 -14.42 -0.36
C TRP A 469 -31.21 -14.13 0.11
N LYS A 470 -31.93 -15.13 0.61
CA LYS A 470 -33.36 -15.03 0.98
C LYS A 470 -33.57 -14.43 2.37
N GLU A 471 -32.63 -14.67 3.29
CA GLU A 471 -32.73 -14.26 4.71
C GLU A 471 -31.53 -13.41 5.16
N PRO A 472 -31.14 -12.38 4.41
CA PRO A 472 -29.90 -11.67 4.67
C PRO A 472 -29.86 -10.95 6.02
N TYR A 473 -31.01 -10.50 6.52
CA TYR A 473 -31.09 -9.81 7.82
C TYR A 473 -30.93 -10.77 8.99
N ASP A 474 -31.36 -12.05 8.86
CA ASP A 474 -31.11 -13.09 9.84
C ASP A 474 -29.61 -13.43 9.88
N VAL A 475 -28.96 -13.45 8.70
CA VAL A 475 -27.50 -13.61 8.62
C VAL A 475 -26.80 -12.46 9.34
N LEU A 476 -27.26 -11.22 9.16
CA LEU A 476 -26.67 -10.03 9.81
C LEU A 476 -26.97 -9.97 11.32
N ASP A 477 -28.08 -10.51 11.76
CA ASP A 477 -28.35 -10.63 13.20
C ASP A 477 -27.40 -11.65 13.85
N GLU A 478 -27.07 -12.71 13.14
CA GLU A 478 -26.13 -13.73 13.63
C GLU A 478 -24.67 -13.33 13.44
N TYR A 479 -24.33 -12.74 12.28
CA TYR A 479 -23.01 -12.32 11.87
C TYR A 479 -22.98 -10.82 11.50
N PRO A 480 -22.93 -9.90 12.47
CA PRO A 480 -22.97 -8.45 12.21
C PRO A 480 -21.73 -7.92 11.48
N VAL A 481 -20.68 -8.71 11.34
CA VAL A 481 -19.42 -8.39 10.66
C VAL A 481 -19.26 -9.24 9.40
N ILE A 482 -19.34 -8.64 8.22
CA ILE A 482 -19.17 -9.34 6.95
C ILE A 482 -17.83 -8.94 6.32
N LEU A 483 -17.02 -9.94 5.97
CA LEU A 483 -15.74 -9.78 5.29
C LEU A 483 -15.88 -10.15 3.82
N SER A 484 -15.52 -9.24 2.91
CA SER A 484 -15.69 -9.43 1.47
C SER A 484 -14.55 -8.81 0.67
N THR A 485 -14.43 -9.14 -0.61
CA THR A 485 -13.61 -8.34 -1.52
C THR A 485 -14.39 -7.10 -1.95
N THR A 486 -13.68 -6.01 -2.29
CA THR A 486 -14.29 -4.76 -2.74
C THR A 486 -15.24 -5.01 -3.91
N PHE A 487 -14.81 -5.80 -4.89
CA PHE A 487 -15.62 -6.20 -6.03
C PHE A 487 -16.87 -7.01 -5.63
N SER A 488 -16.78 -7.90 -4.65
CA SER A 488 -17.89 -8.77 -4.24
C SER A 488 -18.78 -8.15 -3.15
N SER A 489 -18.54 -6.92 -2.74
CA SER A 489 -19.25 -6.25 -1.65
C SER A 489 -20.78 -6.37 -1.77
N ARG A 490 -21.33 -6.01 -2.93
CA ARG A 490 -22.78 -6.02 -3.19
C ARG A 490 -23.39 -7.43 -3.32
N ASN A 491 -22.57 -8.43 -3.62
CA ASN A 491 -22.98 -9.83 -3.80
C ASN A 491 -22.60 -10.72 -2.63
N SER A 492 -22.08 -10.16 -1.53
CA SER A 492 -21.80 -10.96 -0.31
C SER A 492 -23.08 -11.54 0.27
N LEU A 493 -24.13 -10.75 0.28
CA LEU A 493 -25.51 -11.11 0.62
C LEU A 493 -26.44 -10.67 -0.53
N ASN A 494 -27.74 -10.53 -0.25
CA ASN A 494 -28.70 -9.94 -1.20
C ASN A 494 -28.29 -8.51 -1.57
N SER A 495 -28.42 -8.14 -2.85
CA SER A 495 -28.02 -6.85 -3.40
C SER A 495 -28.76 -5.64 -2.81
N ASP A 496 -29.92 -5.87 -2.17
CA ASP A 496 -30.73 -4.82 -1.56
C ASP A 496 -30.35 -4.50 -0.10
N VAL A 497 -29.44 -5.29 0.46
CA VAL A 497 -28.93 -5.06 1.82
C VAL A 497 -28.04 -3.81 1.83
N VAL A 498 -28.35 -2.91 2.74
CA VAL A 498 -27.54 -1.72 3.03
C VAL A 498 -27.01 -1.84 4.46
N PHE A 499 -25.68 -1.99 4.58
CA PHE A 499 -25.00 -2.03 5.87
C PHE A 499 -25.02 -0.66 6.55
N ASP A 500 -24.94 -0.64 7.88
CA ASP A 500 -24.75 0.62 8.59
C ASP A 500 -23.39 1.24 8.30
N TYR A 501 -22.34 0.40 8.22
CA TYR A 501 -20.98 0.81 7.93
C TYR A 501 -20.30 -0.08 6.88
N LEU A 502 -19.48 0.55 6.06
CA LEU A 502 -18.46 -0.09 5.24
C LEU A 502 -17.08 0.39 5.69
N ILE A 503 -16.13 -0.53 5.85
CA ILE A 503 -14.72 -0.22 6.04
C ILE A 503 -13.98 -0.74 4.81
N MET A 504 -13.36 0.14 4.04
CA MET A 504 -12.57 -0.21 2.87
C MET A 504 -11.09 -0.12 3.24
N ASP A 505 -10.40 -1.25 3.29
CA ASP A 505 -8.96 -1.31 3.54
C ASP A 505 -8.17 -1.37 2.23
N GLU A 506 -6.94 -0.84 2.24
CA GLU A 506 -6.05 -0.69 1.07
C GLU A 506 -6.74 0.04 -0.10
N ALA A 507 -7.48 1.11 0.19
CA ALA A 507 -8.26 1.87 -0.80
C ALA A 507 -7.40 2.57 -1.87
N SER A 508 -6.09 2.69 -1.66
CA SER A 508 -5.12 3.15 -2.67
C SER A 508 -4.99 2.19 -3.86
N GLN A 509 -5.32 0.90 -3.68
CA GLN A 509 -5.27 -0.12 -4.72
C GLN A 509 -6.62 -0.35 -5.41
N VAL A 510 -7.67 0.32 -5.00
CA VAL A 510 -9.02 0.17 -5.54
C VAL A 510 -9.22 1.19 -6.67
N ASP A 511 -9.77 0.75 -7.80
CA ASP A 511 -10.18 1.66 -8.88
C ASP A 511 -11.49 2.39 -8.54
N VAL A 512 -11.75 3.50 -9.23
CA VAL A 512 -12.90 4.39 -8.99
C VAL A 512 -14.25 3.64 -9.13
N ALA A 513 -14.39 2.78 -10.14
CA ALA A 513 -15.66 2.10 -10.40
C ALA A 513 -15.95 1.00 -9.35
N THR A 514 -14.93 0.22 -8.99
CA THR A 514 -15.04 -0.80 -7.94
C THR A 514 -15.28 -0.16 -6.56
N GLY A 515 -14.63 0.97 -6.26
CA GLY A 515 -14.89 1.73 -5.05
C GLY A 515 -16.33 2.26 -4.98
N ALA A 516 -16.83 2.83 -6.07
CA ALA A 516 -18.21 3.29 -6.15
C ALA A 516 -19.24 2.16 -5.96
N LEU A 517 -18.96 0.96 -6.52
CA LEU A 517 -19.78 -0.21 -6.29
C LEU A 517 -19.88 -0.54 -4.80
N ALA A 518 -18.75 -0.53 -4.09
CA ALA A 518 -18.72 -0.81 -2.66
C ALA A 518 -19.47 0.25 -1.84
N LEU A 519 -19.34 1.54 -2.19
CA LEU A 519 -20.08 2.62 -1.51
C LEU A 519 -21.61 2.45 -1.60
N SER A 520 -22.12 1.76 -2.62
CA SER A 520 -23.57 1.50 -2.76
C SER A 520 -24.12 0.55 -1.69
N CYS A 521 -23.26 -0.11 -0.92
CA CYS A 521 -23.63 -1.14 0.05
C CYS A 521 -23.84 -0.59 1.47
N ALA A 522 -23.49 0.68 1.76
CA ALA A 522 -23.53 1.16 3.14
C ALA A 522 -23.92 2.63 3.28
N ARG A 523 -24.44 2.98 4.45
CA ARG A 523 -24.79 4.36 4.82
C ARG A 523 -23.56 5.16 5.24
N ASN A 524 -22.69 4.57 6.09
CA ASN A 524 -21.48 5.23 6.58
C ASN A 524 -20.26 4.48 6.04
N VAL A 525 -19.19 5.22 5.73
CA VAL A 525 -17.97 4.62 5.16
C VAL A 525 -16.72 5.14 5.82
N VAL A 526 -15.81 4.21 6.13
CA VAL A 526 -14.44 4.49 6.57
C VAL A 526 -13.49 3.99 5.50
N ILE A 527 -12.78 4.90 4.87
CA ILE A 527 -11.83 4.60 3.79
C ILE A 527 -10.43 4.61 4.37
N VAL A 528 -9.77 3.46 4.36
CA VAL A 528 -8.43 3.26 4.92
C VAL A 528 -7.45 2.97 3.79
N GLY A 529 -6.32 3.67 3.77
CA GLY A 529 -5.28 3.47 2.76
C GLY A 529 -4.12 4.42 2.97
N ASP A 530 -3.24 4.49 1.99
CA ASP A 530 -2.09 5.39 2.01
C ASP A 530 -1.84 5.93 0.60
N THR A 531 -1.96 7.24 0.42
CA THR A 531 -1.72 7.90 -0.88
C THR A 531 -0.25 7.89 -1.30
N LYS A 532 0.66 7.46 -0.44
CA LYS A 532 2.11 7.34 -0.68
C LYS A 532 2.56 5.90 -0.89
N GLN A 533 1.62 4.94 -0.93
CA GLN A 533 1.87 3.56 -1.32
C GLN A 533 1.33 3.26 -2.71
N LEU A 534 1.57 2.05 -3.20
CA LEU A 534 1.23 1.64 -4.57
C LEU A 534 -0.24 1.93 -4.90
N PRO A 535 -0.51 2.70 -5.97
CA PRO A 535 -1.85 2.89 -6.49
C PRO A 535 -2.33 1.67 -7.29
N ASN A 536 -3.59 1.69 -7.72
CA ASN A 536 -4.09 0.75 -8.72
C ASN A 536 -3.31 0.89 -10.04
N VAL A 537 -2.96 -0.23 -10.65
CA VAL A 537 -2.20 -0.26 -11.91
C VAL A 537 -3.16 -0.16 -13.10
N VAL A 538 -2.96 0.83 -13.95
CA VAL A 538 -3.73 1.05 -15.18
C VAL A 538 -2.77 1.02 -16.37
N THR A 539 -3.03 0.13 -17.36
CA THR A 539 -2.20 0.04 -18.58
C THR A 539 -2.42 1.23 -19.51
N ASP A 540 -1.46 1.56 -20.34
CA ASP A 540 -1.53 2.75 -21.21
C ASP A 540 -2.68 2.70 -22.21
N ASP A 541 -3.02 1.52 -22.73
CA ASP A 541 -4.21 1.33 -23.59
C ASP A 541 -5.51 1.69 -22.87
N VAL A 542 -5.61 1.30 -21.58
CA VAL A 542 -6.77 1.60 -20.76
C VAL A 542 -6.81 3.09 -20.40
N LYS A 543 -5.65 3.72 -20.13
CA LYS A 543 -5.54 5.16 -19.87
C LYS A 543 -6.08 5.98 -21.06
N ALA A 544 -5.69 5.61 -22.30
CA ALA A 544 -6.15 6.31 -23.50
C ALA A 544 -7.68 6.21 -23.68
N LYS A 545 -8.26 5.01 -23.49
CA LYS A 545 -9.71 4.79 -23.56
C LYS A 545 -10.45 5.53 -22.45
N ALA A 546 -9.94 5.48 -21.22
CA ALA A 546 -10.50 6.17 -20.07
C ALA A 546 -10.53 7.69 -20.27
N LYS A 547 -9.48 8.27 -20.86
CA LYS A 547 -9.44 9.69 -21.21
C LYS A 547 -10.53 10.06 -22.19
N THR A 548 -10.74 9.27 -23.24
CA THR A 548 -11.81 9.51 -24.23
C THR A 548 -13.20 9.51 -23.58
N ILE A 549 -13.47 8.58 -22.66
CA ILE A 549 -14.73 8.54 -21.91
C ILE A 549 -14.83 9.78 -21.01
N PHE A 550 -13.76 10.11 -20.26
CA PHE A 550 -13.75 11.25 -19.34
C PHE A 550 -14.10 12.57 -20.05
N ASP A 551 -13.50 12.81 -21.22
CA ASP A 551 -13.71 14.04 -22.00
C ASP A 551 -15.17 14.19 -22.51
N THR A 552 -15.94 13.07 -22.59
CA THR A 552 -17.35 13.08 -23.04
C THR A 552 -18.33 13.49 -21.94
N PHE A 553 -18.01 13.21 -20.66
CA PHE A 553 -18.98 13.34 -19.56
C PHE A 553 -18.89 14.66 -18.78
N ASN A 554 -17.85 15.46 -18.95
CA ASN A 554 -17.64 16.72 -18.23
C ASN A 554 -17.86 16.59 -16.71
N VAL A 555 -17.25 15.56 -16.09
CA VAL A 555 -17.27 15.31 -14.65
C VAL A 555 -16.03 15.88 -13.96
N ASN A 556 -16.06 15.99 -12.63
CA ASN A 556 -14.90 16.46 -11.86
C ASN A 556 -13.66 15.58 -12.10
N GLU A 557 -12.49 16.21 -12.19
CA GLU A 557 -11.20 15.53 -12.40
C GLU A 557 -10.88 14.47 -11.34
N GLY A 558 -11.47 14.58 -10.16
CA GLY A 558 -11.35 13.57 -9.11
C GLY A 558 -11.87 12.19 -9.51
N TYR A 559 -12.79 12.10 -10.50
CA TYR A 559 -13.35 10.82 -10.98
C TYR A 559 -12.51 10.12 -12.05
N GLN A 560 -11.36 10.66 -12.47
CA GLN A 560 -10.52 10.04 -13.50
C GLN A 560 -10.17 8.60 -13.14
N TYR A 561 -10.30 7.68 -14.10
CA TYR A 561 -10.05 6.25 -13.91
C TYR A 561 -8.59 5.92 -13.55
N THR A 562 -7.66 6.81 -13.89
CA THR A 562 -6.23 6.67 -13.56
C THR A 562 -5.92 6.90 -12.08
N LYS A 563 -6.86 7.49 -11.34
CA LYS A 563 -6.72 7.71 -9.88
C LYS A 563 -7.13 6.47 -9.11
N SER A 564 -6.51 6.26 -7.96
CA SER A 564 -7.03 5.30 -6.99
C SER A 564 -8.34 5.84 -6.37
N PHE A 565 -9.17 4.95 -5.85
CA PHE A 565 -10.40 5.36 -5.19
C PHE A 565 -10.15 6.25 -3.97
N LEU A 566 -9.08 5.99 -3.21
CA LEU A 566 -8.66 6.85 -2.12
C LEU A 566 -8.36 8.28 -2.61
N GLN A 567 -7.56 8.42 -3.68
CA GLN A 567 -7.25 9.73 -4.25
C GLN A 567 -8.50 10.40 -4.81
N SER A 568 -9.37 9.64 -5.46
CA SER A 568 -10.65 10.14 -5.99
C SER A 568 -11.54 10.73 -4.90
N ILE A 569 -11.69 10.05 -3.77
CA ILE A 569 -12.47 10.58 -2.62
C ILE A 569 -11.88 11.89 -2.11
N LEU A 570 -10.56 12.00 -1.99
CA LEU A 570 -9.89 13.20 -1.50
C LEU A 570 -10.07 14.40 -2.46
N ASP A 571 -10.01 14.15 -3.76
CA ASP A 571 -10.14 15.19 -4.78
C ASP A 571 -11.59 15.61 -4.98
N VAL A 572 -12.53 14.66 -4.94
CA VAL A 572 -13.98 14.93 -5.09
C VAL A 572 -14.57 15.58 -3.84
N MET A 573 -14.05 15.22 -2.66
CA MET A 573 -14.51 15.68 -1.36
C MET A 573 -13.37 16.33 -0.55
N PRO A 574 -12.86 17.52 -0.94
CA PRO A 574 -11.69 18.12 -0.30
C PRO A 574 -11.89 18.41 1.20
N ASN A 575 -13.15 18.57 1.64
CA ASN A 575 -13.48 18.81 3.04
C ASN A 575 -13.83 17.53 3.83
N VAL A 576 -13.61 16.34 3.26
CA VAL A 576 -13.84 15.08 3.97
C VAL A 576 -12.91 14.98 5.19
N THR A 577 -13.45 14.50 6.31
CA THR A 577 -12.63 14.34 7.52
C THR A 577 -11.53 13.32 7.30
N GLN A 578 -10.29 13.77 7.38
CA GLN A 578 -9.09 12.95 7.24
C GLN A 578 -8.37 12.81 8.58
N THR A 579 -7.78 11.65 8.81
CA THR A 579 -6.89 11.40 9.95
C THR A 579 -5.66 10.66 9.46
N LEU A 580 -4.49 11.27 9.65
CA LEU A 580 -3.20 10.61 9.42
C LEU A 580 -2.83 9.84 10.68
N LEU A 581 -2.57 8.53 10.55
CA LEU A 581 -1.94 7.74 11.58
C LEU A 581 -0.44 8.06 11.57
N ARG A 582 0.07 8.61 12.66
CA ARG A 582 1.41 9.20 12.68
C ARG A 582 2.45 8.32 13.38
N GLU A 583 2.05 7.58 14.40
CA GLU A 583 2.95 6.81 15.24
C GLU A 583 3.35 5.51 14.55
N HIS A 584 4.64 5.39 14.23
CA HIS A 584 5.22 4.23 13.55
C HIS A 584 5.89 3.29 14.55
N TYR A 585 5.56 1.98 14.49
CA TYR A 585 6.02 0.96 15.46
C TYR A 585 6.74 -0.23 14.81
N ARG A 586 7.12 -0.15 13.54
CA ARG A 586 7.59 -1.32 12.79
C ARG A 586 9.10 -1.30 12.52
N CYS A 587 9.53 -0.37 11.71
CA CYS A 587 10.88 -0.33 11.18
C CYS A 587 11.85 0.34 12.15
N HIS A 588 13.13 0.00 12.04
CA HIS A 588 14.20 0.73 12.73
C HIS A 588 14.14 2.24 12.39
N PRO A 589 14.43 3.15 13.35
CA PRO A 589 14.33 4.60 13.13
C PRO A 589 15.09 5.08 11.88
N LYS A 590 16.29 4.63 11.65
CA LYS A 590 17.10 5.00 10.49
C LYS A 590 16.49 4.58 9.16
N ILE A 591 15.78 3.46 9.09
CA ILE A 591 15.11 2.98 7.88
C ILE A 591 13.88 3.83 7.57
N ILE A 592 12.98 3.96 8.53
CA ILE A 592 11.72 4.65 8.27
C ILE A 592 11.86 6.15 8.16
N ASN A 593 12.91 6.73 8.74
CA ASN A 593 13.16 8.18 8.67
C ASN A 593 13.44 8.64 7.23
N PHE A 594 14.06 7.81 6.40
CA PHE A 594 14.14 8.10 4.95
C PHE A 594 12.75 8.28 4.35
N CYS A 595 11.86 7.30 4.55
CA CYS A 595 10.49 7.39 4.06
C CYS A 595 9.75 8.59 4.66
N ASN A 596 9.95 8.85 5.94
CA ASN A 596 9.33 9.97 6.65
C ASN A 596 9.71 11.31 6.02
N GLN A 597 10.97 11.55 5.79
CA GLN A 597 11.46 12.79 5.19
C GLN A 597 11.05 12.90 3.72
N LYS A 598 11.25 11.83 2.94
CA LYS A 598 11.04 11.85 1.49
C LYS A 598 9.57 11.89 1.10
N PHE A 599 8.69 11.10 1.75
CA PHE A 599 7.33 10.87 1.31
C PHE A 599 6.26 11.45 2.26
N TYR A 600 6.56 11.55 3.58
CA TYR A 600 5.59 11.97 4.60
C TYR A 600 5.91 13.32 5.24
N ARG A 601 6.83 14.11 4.66
CA ARG A 601 7.18 15.48 5.11
C ARG A 601 7.57 15.60 6.58
N GLY A 602 8.13 14.53 7.16
CA GLY A 602 8.48 14.49 8.57
C GLY A 602 7.30 14.34 9.54
N GLU A 603 6.10 14.04 9.06
CA GLU A 603 4.90 13.98 9.90
C GLU A 603 4.79 12.70 10.74
N LEU A 604 5.56 11.65 10.41
CA LEU A 604 5.54 10.42 11.18
C LEU A 604 6.34 10.57 12.48
N ILE A 605 5.79 10.04 13.55
CA ILE A 605 6.39 9.97 14.87
C ILE A 605 6.97 8.57 15.04
N ILE A 606 8.28 8.46 15.07
CA ILE A 606 8.99 7.18 15.12
C ILE A 606 9.03 6.69 16.57
N MET A 607 8.24 5.67 16.88
CA MET A 607 8.10 5.11 18.24
C MET A 607 9.09 3.97 18.52
N THR A 608 9.76 3.45 17.49
CA THR A 608 10.84 2.47 17.63
C THR A 608 12.10 3.15 18.15
N THR A 609 12.99 2.37 18.78
CA THR A 609 14.19 2.88 19.43
C THR A 609 15.42 2.42 18.65
N ASP A 610 16.30 3.36 18.34
CA ASP A 610 17.66 3.12 17.90
C ASP A 610 18.53 2.79 19.11
N ARG A 611 19.23 1.68 19.08
CA ARG A 611 20.13 1.24 20.15
C ARG A 611 21.61 1.37 19.78
N GLY A 612 21.89 2.01 18.63
CA GLY A 612 23.22 2.15 18.09
C GLY A 612 23.66 0.95 17.27
N GLU A 613 22.75 0.26 16.60
CA GLU A 613 23.08 -0.82 15.67
C GLU A 613 23.87 -0.26 14.47
N GLU A 614 25.04 -0.84 14.17
CA GLU A 614 25.98 -0.31 13.17
C GLU A 614 25.64 -0.71 11.73
N ASP A 615 24.89 -1.81 11.51
CA ASP A 615 24.65 -2.43 10.21
C ASP A 615 23.16 -2.37 9.78
N VAL A 616 22.46 -1.31 10.16
CA VAL A 616 21.03 -1.12 9.85
C VAL A 616 20.79 -0.86 8.37
N LEU A 617 21.65 -0.09 7.75
CA LEU A 617 21.59 0.28 6.34
C LEU A 617 22.92 -0.06 5.68
N SER A 618 22.89 -0.52 4.44
CA SER A 618 24.08 -0.71 3.63
C SER A 618 23.78 -0.61 2.14
N VAL A 619 24.77 -0.22 1.37
CA VAL A 619 24.73 -0.20 -0.09
C VAL A 619 25.90 -0.97 -0.63
N VAL A 620 25.68 -1.82 -1.62
CA VAL A 620 26.74 -2.45 -2.40
C VAL A 620 26.56 -2.04 -3.87
N LYS A 621 27.55 -1.33 -4.41
CA LYS A 621 27.61 -0.94 -5.82
C LYS A 621 28.31 -2.05 -6.61
N THR A 622 27.70 -2.53 -7.67
CA THR A 622 28.38 -3.47 -8.59
C THR A 622 29.51 -2.76 -9.33
N VAL A 623 30.44 -3.51 -9.90
CA VAL A 623 31.37 -2.94 -10.88
C VAL A 623 30.56 -2.29 -11.99
N ALA A 624 31.01 -1.12 -12.48
CA ALA A 624 30.34 -0.41 -13.56
C ALA A 624 30.33 -1.24 -14.85
N GLY A 625 29.22 -1.24 -15.59
CA GLY A 625 29.07 -2.02 -16.80
C GLY A 625 27.64 -2.15 -17.28
N ASN A 626 27.44 -2.80 -18.43
CA ASN A 626 26.11 -3.08 -18.97
C ASN A 626 25.71 -4.52 -18.58
N HIS A 627 25.32 -4.68 -17.34
CA HIS A 627 24.98 -5.99 -16.75
C HIS A 627 23.50 -6.38 -16.91
N GLU A 628 22.62 -5.40 -17.11
CA GLU A 628 21.18 -5.62 -17.29
C GLU A 628 20.86 -6.18 -18.68
N ARG A 629 20.02 -7.20 -18.74
CA ARG A 629 19.47 -7.81 -19.95
C ARG A 629 18.00 -8.20 -19.73
N ASN A 630 17.08 -7.57 -20.42
CA ASN A 630 15.64 -7.87 -20.32
C ASN A 630 15.12 -7.79 -18.87
N HIS A 631 15.48 -6.74 -18.15
CA HIS A 631 15.12 -6.53 -16.73
C HIS A 631 15.65 -7.63 -15.80
N TYR A 632 16.85 -8.10 -16.05
CA TYR A 632 17.57 -9.09 -15.30
C TYR A 632 19.05 -8.75 -15.24
N SER A 633 19.65 -8.84 -14.06
CA SER A 633 21.09 -8.61 -13.82
C SER A 633 21.68 -9.76 -13.02
N GLN A 634 22.44 -10.65 -13.71
CA GLN A 634 23.17 -11.72 -13.05
C GLN A 634 24.20 -11.17 -12.07
N ARG A 635 24.85 -10.05 -12.40
CA ARG A 635 25.86 -9.43 -11.54
C ARG A 635 25.29 -9.07 -10.17
N GLN A 636 24.09 -8.49 -10.11
CA GLN A 636 23.44 -8.19 -8.82
C GLN A 636 23.08 -9.46 -8.05
N ILE A 637 22.71 -10.56 -8.72
CA ILE A 637 22.45 -11.86 -8.10
C ILE A 637 23.73 -12.41 -7.50
N ASP A 638 24.84 -12.39 -8.24
CA ASP A 638 26.15 -12.87 -7.78
C ASP A 638 26.62 -12.08 -6.55
N VAL A 639 26.44 -10.76 -6.54
CA VAL A 639 26.75 -9.89 -5.39
C VAL A 639 25.89 -10.25 -4.19
N ILE A 640 24.59 -10.44 -4.38
CA ILE A 640 23.70 -10.85 -3.28
C ILE A 640 24.14 -12.19 -2.71
N LYS A 641 24.39 -13.17 -3.57
CA LYS A 641 24.72 -14.55 -3.19
C LYS A 641 26.09 -14.67 -2.51
N ASN A 642 27.10 -14.00 -3.07
CA ASN A 642 28.50 -14.24 -2.69
C ASN A 642 29.07 -13.19 -1.73
N GLU A 643 28.49 -11.98 -1.65
CA GLU A 643 28.97 -10.92 -0.76
C GLU A 643 27.96 -10.57 0.33
N ILE A 644 26.66 -10.34 -0.02
CA ILE A 644 25.69 -9.86 0.95
C ILE A 644 25.21 -10.96 1.88
N ILE A 645 24.74 -12.08 1.34
CA ILE A 645 24.24 -13.19 2.16
C ILE A 645 25.29 -13.69 3.16
N PRO A 646 26.54 -13.96 2.76
CA PRO A 646 27.57 -14.40 3.71
C PRO A 646 27.90 -13.36 4.79
N LYS A 647 27.82 -12.07 4.46
CA LYS A 647 28.21 -10.99 5.39
C LYS A 647 27.08 -10.57 6.33
N TYR A 648 25.83 -10.50 5.87
CA TYR A 648 24.74 -9.83 6.60
C TYR A 648 23.54 -10.73 6.94
N VAL A 649 23.35 -11.87 6.27
CA VAL A 649 22.17 -12.71 6.42
C VAL A 649 22.45 -13.87 7.37
N PHE A 650 21.96 -13.76 8.60
CA PHE A 650 22.11 -14.82 9.60
C PHE A 650 20.92 -15.79 9.61
N ASN A 651 19.72 -15.37 9.20
CA ASN A 651 18.51 -16.20 9.13
C ASN A 651 17.77 -15.96 7.80
N PRO A 652 17.83 -16.93 6.87
CA PRO A 652 17.14 -16.81 5.58
C PRO A 652 15.62 -16.64 5.71
N GLU A 653 14.97 -17.28 6.68
CA GLU A 653 13.53 -17.17 6.89
C GLU A 653 13.07 -15.75 7.29
N GLU A 654 13.94 -15.02 7.98
CA GLU A 654 13.72 -13.64 8.41
C GLU A 654 14.15 -12.61 7.34
N THR A 655 14.67 -13.08 6.21
CA THR A 655 15.16 -12.23 5.13
C THR A 655 14.26 -12.34 3.91
N GLY A 656 14.15 -11.24 3.17
CA GLY A 656 13.45 -11.17 1.88
C GLY A 656 14.26 -10.41 0.84
N ILE A 657 14.14 -10.82 -0.42
CA ILE A 657 14.74 -10.11 -1.55
C ILE A 657 13.63 -9.47 -2.37
N ILE A 658 13.77 -8.19 -2.63
CA ILE A 658 12.81 -7.42 -3.41
C ILE A 658 13.49 -6.92 -4.69
N ALA A 659 12.82 -7.11 -5.84
CA ALA A 659 13.25 -6.52 -7.10
C ALA A 659 12.04 -5.91 -7.84
N PRO A 660 12.24 -4.89 -8.70
CA PRO A 660 11.14 -4.29 -9.45
C PRO A 660 10.57 -5.24 -10.52
N TYR A 661 11.39 -6.13 -11.09
CA TYR A 661 11.05 -6.92 -12.27
C TYR A 661 10.87 -8.41 -11.97
N LYS A 662 9.89 -9.04 -12.66
CA LYS A 662 9.60 -10.47 -12.53
C LYS A 662 10.78 -11.36 -12.95
N ASN A 663 11.46 -11.00 -14.05
CA ASN A 663 12.59 -11.79 -14.57
C ASN A 663 13.72 -11.90 -13.53
N GLN A 664 14.02 -10.81 -12.83
CA GLN A 664 15.00 -10.80 -11.74
C GLN A 664 14.56 -11.69 -10.58
N VAL A 665 13.28 -11.59 -10.19
CA VAL A 665 12.72 -12.41 -9.11
C VAL A 665 12.76 -13.90 -9.45
N GLU A 666 12.43 -14.29 -10.68
CA GLU A 666 12.49 -15.68 -11.13
C GLU A 666 13.92 -16.23 -11.08
N ALA A 667 14.90 -15.43 -11.51
CA ALA A 667 16.30 -15.81 -11.46
C ALA A 667 16.81 -15.91 -10.02
N LEU A 668 16.50 -14.93 -9.17
CA LEU A 668 16.81 -14.95 -7.73
C LEU A 668 16.26 -16.21 -7.07
N SER A 669 14.98 -16.55 -7.32
CA SER A 669 14.32 -17.73 -6.75
C SER A 669 14.92 -19.07 -7.21
N LYS A 670 15.53 -19.11 -8.40
CA LYS A 670 16.25 -20.30 -8.91
C LYS A 670 17.62 -20.47 -8.26
N GLU A 671 18.34 -19.38 -8.00
CA GLU A 671 19.72 -19.41 -7.51
C GLU A 671 19.85 -19.30 -6.00
N ILE A 672 18.86 -18.68 -5.35
CA ILE A 672 18.81 -18.45 -3.90
C ILE A 672 17.49 -19.02 -3.39
N THR A 673 17.49 -20.33 -3.13
CA THR A 673 16.26 -21.08 -2.80
C THR A 673 15.78 -20.88 -1.37
N ASP A 674 16.66 -20.47 -0.47
CA ASP A 674 16.41 -20.40 0.97
C ASP A 674 15.79 -19.06 1.40
N ILE A 675 15.85 -18.04 0.53
CA ILE A 675 15.33 -16.70 0.80
C ILE A 675 14.19 -16.40 -0.14
N ASP A 676 13.09 -15.89 0.44
CA ASP A 676 11.91 -15.52 -0.32
C ASP A 676 12.16 -14.27 -1.18
N ALA A 677 12.10 -14.43 -2.50
CA ALA A 677 12.24 -13.35 -3.46
C ALA A 677 10.89 -13.01 -4.10
N ALA A 678 10.57 -11.71 -4.18
CA ALA A 678 9.31 -11.26 -4.80
C ALA A 678 9.42 -9.84 -5.36
N THR A 679 8.50 -9.50 -6.26
CA THR A 679 8.34 -8.10 -6.70
C THR A 679 7.76 -7.26 -5.57
N VAL A 680 8.01 -5.95 -5.61
CA VAL A 680 7.48 -4.99 -4.62
C VAL A 680 5.97 -5.15 -4.43
N HIS A 681 5.20 -5.34 -5.51
CA HIS A 681 3.76 -5.54 -5.47
C HIS A 681 3.36 -6.81 -4.70
N LYS A 682 4.08 -7.92 -4.90
CA LYS A 682 3.81 -9.17 -4.19
C LYS A 682 4.30 -9.14 -2.73
N PHE A 683 5.24 -8.25 -2.42
CA PHE A 683 5.74 -8.05 -1.07
C PHE A 683 4.86 -7.08 -0.24
N GLN A 684 3.93 -6.38 -0.88
CA GLN A 684 3.02 -5.48 -0.18
C GLN A 684 2.18 -6.25 0.85
N GLY A 685 2.03 -5.69 2.04
CA GLY A 685 1.36 -6.36 3.18
C GLY A 685 2.24 -7.36 3.95
N ARG A 686 3.44 -7.69 3.44
CA ARG A 686 4.42 -8.59 4.09
C ARG A 686 5.56 -7.76 4.68
N GLU A 687 6.29 -8.32 5.60
CA GLU A 687 7.46 -7.69 6.24
C GLU A 687 8.46 -8.76 6.66
N LYS A 688 9.73 -8.38 6.71
CA LYS A 688 10.83 -9.23 7.17
C LYS A 688 11.76 -8.43 8.08
N GLU A 689 12.52 -9.12 8.89
CA GLU A 689 13.56 -8.46 9.71
C GLU A 689 14.61 -7.78 8.81
N ASN A 690 15.03 -8.48 7.75
CA ASN A 690 16.02 -8.00 6.79
C ASN A 690 15.43 -7.97 5.39
N ILE A 691 15.70 -6.91 4.64
CA ILE A 691 15.32 -6.77 3.24
C ILE A 691 16.56 -6.44 2.40
N ILE A 692 16.72 -7.17 1.31
CA ILE A 692 17.69 -6.89 0.25
C ILE A 692 16.92 -6.35 -0.95
N ILE A 693 17.27 -5.18 -1.44
CA ILE A 693 16.67 -4.59 -2.64
C ILE A 693 17.68 -4.70 -3.79
N SER A 694 17.30 -5.38 -4.88
CA SER A 694 18.04 -5.41 -6.14
C SER A 694 17.39 -4.43 -7.11
N THR A 695 18.12 -3.39 -7.55
CA THR A 695 17.59 -2.36 -8.45
C THR A 695 17.56 -2.80 -9.91
N VAL A 696 18.41 -3.75 -10.27
CA VAL A 696 18.53 -4.40 -11.59
C VAL A 696 19.15 -3.52 -12.67
N ASP A 697 18.59 -2.34 -12.91
CA ASP A 697 18.88 -1.46 -14.04
C ASP A 697 20.32 -0.93 -14.01
N ASP A 698 20.96 -0.87 -15.17
CA ASP A 698 22.26 -0.22 -15.38
C ASP A 698 22.11 1.30 -15.38
N GLU A 699 21.06 1.82 -16.00
CA GLU A 699 20.55 3.17 -15.84
C GLU A 699 19.16 3.05 -15.20
N ILE A 700 18.99 3.59 -13.99
CA ILE A 700 17.78 3.43 -13.20
C ILE A 700 16.58 4.01 -13.98
N SER A 701 15.63 3.17 -14.32
CA SER A 701 14.41 3.53 -15.05
C SER A 701 13.39 4.26 -14.18
N ASP A 702 12.49 5.01 -14.81
CA ASP A 702 11.38 5.67 -14.08
C ASP A 702 10.46 4.66 -13.38
N PHE A 703 10.40 3.41 -13.86
CA PHE A 703 9.64 2.34 -13.21
C PHE A 703 10.32 1.85 -11.92
N ALA A 704 11.63 1.55 -11.98
CA ALA A 704 12.38 1.09 -10.81
C ALA A 704 12.50 2.20 -9.74
N ASP A 705 12.51 3.47 -10.17
CA ASP A 705 12.58 4.67 -9.33
C ASP A 705 11.23 5.24 -8.91
N ASP A 706 10.14 4.53 -9.19
CA ASP A 706 8.80 4.99 -8.79
C ASP A 706 8.72 5.22 -7.28
N PRO A 707 8.32 6.43 -6.81
CA PRO A 707 8.35 6.77 -5.39
C PRO A 707 7.45 5.87 -4.53
N TYR A 708 6.36 5.34 -5.10
CA TYR A 708 5.47 4.42 -4.40
C TYR A 708 6.11 3.04 -4.23
N LEU A 709 6.85 2.57 -5.26
CA LEU A 709 7.61 1.32 -5.20
C LEU A 709 8.70 1.40 -4.13
N ILE A 710 9.48 2.48 -4.13
CA ILE A 710 10.58 2.67 -3.17
C ILE A 710 10.05 2.79 -1.75
N ASN A 711 9.02 3.60 -1.52
CA ASN A 711 8.41 3.74 -0.20
C ASN A 711 7.92 2.39 0.34
N VAL A 712 7.27 1.58 -0.51
CA VAL A 712 6.83 0.24 -0.11
C VAL A 712 8.03 -0.67 0.15
N ALA A 713 9.02 -0.73 -0.75
CA ALA A 713 10.17 -1.62 -0.61
C ALA A 713 10.98 -1.36 0.67
N VAL A 714 11.34 -0.10 0.91
CA VAL A 714 12.11 0.33 2.10
C VAL A 714 11.34 0.02 3.39
N SER A 715 10.05 0.32 3.43
CA SER A 715 9.21 0.10 4.62
C SER A 715 8.88 -1.37 4.93
N ARG A 716 9.37 -2.33 4.12
CA ARG A 716 9.27 -3.77 4.41
C ARG A 716 10.33 -4.25 5.40
N ALA A 717 11.45 -3.53 5.50
CA ALA A 717 12.56 -3.87 6.39
C ALA A 717 12.25 -3.44 7.83
N ARG A 718 12.32 -4.40 8.77
CA ARG A 718 12.13 -4.10 10.19
C ARG A 718 13.41 -3.67 10.86
N LYS A 719 14.53 -4.39 10.63
CA LYS A 719 15.82 -4.18 11.29
C LYS A 719 16.92 -3.74 10.33
N LYS A 720 17.05 -4.40 9.17
CA LYS A 720 18.14 -4.12 8.21
C LYS A 720 17.62 -3.95 6.80
N LEU A 721 18.18 -2.98 6.10
CA LEU A 721 17.94 -2.72 4.69
C LEU A 721 19.27 -2.70 3.95
N MET A 722 19.40 -3.58 2.96
CA MET A 722 20.57 -3.69 2.10
C MET A 722 20.16 -3.37 0.66
N LEU A 723 20.88 -2.48 0.01
CA LEU A 723 20.61 -2.04 -1.34
C LEU A 723 21.73 -2.49 -2.27
N VAL A 724 21.38 -3.18 -3.36
CA VAL A 724 22.31 -3.55 -4.42
C VAL A 724 21.99 -2.72 -5.65
N VAL A 725 22.95 -1.91 -6.07
CA VAL A 725 22.79 -0.98 -7.19
C VAL A 725 23.92 -1.14 -8.20
N THR A 726 23.69 -0.62 -9.39
CA THR A 726 24.75 -0.49 -10.41
C THR A 726 25.86 0.46 -9.93
N GLY A 727 27.10 0.20 -10.34
CA GLY A 727 28.22 1.13 -10.20
C GLY A 727 28.26 2.23 -11.26
N ASN A 728 27.36 2.21 -12.23
CA ASN A 728 27.30 3.24 -13.27
C ASN A 728 26.84 4.58 -12.68
N GLU A 729 27.41 5.67 -13.15
CA GLU A 729 26.91 6.99 -12.85
C GLU A 729 25.51 7.18 -13.42
N GLN A 730 24.64 7.79 -12.67
CA GLN A 730 23.26 8.05 -13.07
C GLN A 730 23.14 9.42 -13.73
N SER A 731 22.48 9.48 -14.87
CA SER A 731 22.32 10.71 -15.67
C SER A 731 21.32 11.72 -15.05
N LYS A 732 20.50 11.27 -14.09
CA LYS A 732 19.45 12.08 -13.44
C LYS A 732 19.44 11.84 -11.93
N GLU A 733 19.02 12.85 -11.17
CA GLU A 733 18.65 12.66 -9.77
C GLU A 733 17.47 11.67 -9.67
N ARG A 734 17.60 10.69 -8.76
CA ARG A 734 16.67 9.60 -8.58
C ARG A 734 16.32 9.43 -7.10
N ASN A 735 15.17 8.85 -6.82
CA ASN A 735 14.80 8.50 -5.45
C ASN A 735 15.75 7.46 -4.85
N ILE A 736 16.26 6.55 -5.68
CA ILE A 736 17.29 5.56 -5.27
C ILE A 736 18.60 6.28 -4.95
N THR A 737 18.98 7.32 -5.71
CA THR A 737 20.16 8.14 -5.41
C THR A 737 20.01 8.86 -4.07
N ASP A 738 18.84 9.46 -3.81
CA ASP A 738 18.56 10.08 -2.51
C ASP A 738 18.63 9.06 -1.35
N LEU A 739 18.25 7.81 -1.59
CA LEU A 739 18.39 6.75 -0.58
C LEU A 739 19.86 6.41 -0.33
N ILE A 740 20.69 6.34 -1.37
CA ILE A 740 22.15 6.12 -1.25
C ILE A 740 22.79 7.27 -0.47
N ASP A 741 22.47 8.50 -0.85
CA ASP A 741 22.99 9.71 -0.19
C ASP A 741 22.55 9.78 1.28
N TYR A 742 21.31 9.40 1.58
CA TYR A 742 20.81 9.30 2.94
C TYR A 742 21.59 8.25 3.76
N ILE A 743 21.87 7.08 3.17
CA ILE A 743 22.64 6.01 3.80
C ILE A 743 24.06 6.50 4.10
N GLN A 744 24.70 7.12 3.13
CA GLN A 744 26.04 7.70 3.28
C GLN A 744 26.06 8.82 4.32
N TYR A 745 25.11 9.73 4.30
CA TYR A 745 25.00 10.83 5.27
C TYR A 745 24.84 10.33 6.72
N ASN A 746 24.17 9.20 6.91
CA ASN A 746 24.04 8.58 8.24
C ASN A 746 25.23 7.70 8.63
N ASN A 747 26.38 7.82 7.96
CA ASN A 747 27.63 7.08 8.21
C ASN A 747 27.51 5.56 8.07
N PHE A 748 26.58 5.08 7.25
CA PHE A 748 26.47 3.66 6.93
C PHE A 748 27.31 3.28 5.71
N GLU A 749 27.62 1.99 5.59
CA GLU A 749 28.52 1.46 4.59
C GLU A 749 27.97 1.62 3.16
N VAL A 750 28.76 2.24 2.28
CA VAL A 750 28.60 2.23 0.83
C VAL A 750 29.82 1.52 0.25
N ALA A 751 29.70 0.22 0.00
CA ALA A 751 30.79 -0.62 -0.47
C ALA A 751 30.75 -0.79 -1.99
N GLU A 752 31.91 -0.96 -2.58
CA GLU A 752 32.05 -1.42 -3.96
C GLU A 752 32.24 -2.95 -3.96
N SER A 753 31.50 -3.64 -4.81
CA SER A 753 31.62 -5.09 -4.98
C SER A 753 32.99 -5.44 -5.57
N LYS A 754 33.55 -6.54 -5.09
CA LYS A 754 34.77 -7.13 -5.64
C LYS A 754 34.48 -8.15 -6.75
N ILE A 755 33.21 -8.43 -7.01
CA ILE A 755 32.79 -9.38 -8.04
C ILE A 755 32.87 -8.70 -9.40
N TYR A 756 33.81 -9.16 -10.22
CA TYR A 756 34.00 -8.70 -11.58
C TYR A 756 34.09 -9.90 -12.53
N SER A 757 34.02 -9.63 -13.83
CA SER A 757 34.14 -10.61 -14.90
C SER A 757 35.23 -10.18 -15.87
N ILE A 758 35.96 -11.15 -16.44
CA ILE A 758 36.86 -10.85 -17.55
C ILE A 758 36.09 -10.29 -18.77
N PHE A 759 34.78 -10.61 -18.85
CA PHE A 759 33.91 -10.12 -19.92
C PHE A 759 33.46 -8.68 -19.72
N ASP A 760 33.70 -8.05 -18.56
CA ASP A 760 33.43 -6.62 -18.34
C ASP A 760 34.20 -5.76 -19.36
N TYR A 761 35.37 -6.23 -19.81
CA TYR A 761 36.13 -5.60 -20.90
C TYR A 761 35.36 -5.55 -22.26
N LEU A 762 34.30 -6.33 -22.43
CA LEU A 762 33.47 -6.26 -23.64
C LEU A 762 32.55 -5.03 -23.67
N TYR A 763 32.32 -4.41 -22.50
CA TYR A 763 31.48 -3.21 -22.41
C TYR A 763 32.17 -2.00 -23.04
N LYS A 764 31.35 -1.12 -23.64
CA LYS A 764 31.83 0.05 -24.38
C LYS A 764 32.76 0.96 -23.59
N GLN A 765 32.48 1.13 -22.30
CA GLN A 765 33.23 1.99 -21.39
C GLN A 765 34.66 1.50 -21.14
N TYR A 766 34.95 0.20 -21.30
CA TYR A 766 36.25 -0.41 -21.12
C TYR A 766 36.97 -0.66 -22.46
N THR A 767 36.62 0.05 -23.53
CA THR A 767 37.20 -0.19 -24.87
C THR A 767 38.69 0.03 -24.88
N GLU A 768 39.22 1.05 -24.23
CA GLU A 768 40.67 1.34 -24.19
C GLU A 768 41.40 0.28 -23.36
N GLU A 769 40.89 -0.11 -22.22
CA GLU A 769 41.43 -1.14 -21.36
C GLU A 769 41.40 -2.50 -22.06
N ARG A 770 40.31 -2.85 -22.74
CA ARG A 770 40.21 -4.05 -23.56
C ARG A 770 41.33 -4.10 -24.64
N ILE A 771 41.48 -3.03 -25.37
CA ILE A 771 42.52 -2.94 -26.42
C ILE A 771 43.91 -3.08 -25.78
N ALA A 772 44.15 -2.42 -24.66
CA ALA A 772 45.42 -2.51 -23.96
C ALA A 772 45.68 -3.91 -23.40
N TYR A 773 44.65 -4.57 -22.85
CA TYR A 773 44.72 -5.94 -22.35
C TYR A 773 44.99 -6.94 -23.49
N LEU A 774 44.21 -6.93 -24.55
CA LEU A 774 44.33 -7.85 -25.67
C LEU A 774 45.63 -7.65 -26.44
N LYS A 775 46.21 -6.44 -26.48
CA LYS A 775 47.55 -6.22 -27.11
C LYS A 775 48.69 -6.97 -26.41
N LYS A 776 48.56 -7.33 -25.16
CA LYS A 776 49.55 -8.07 -24.39
C LYS A 776 49.49 -9.57 -24.68
N HIS A 777 48.43 -10.07 -25.26
CA HIS A 777 48.16 -11.49 -25.45
C HIS A 777 48.00 -11.87 -26.92
N LYS A 778 48.08 -13.17 -27.19
CA LYS A 778 47.96 -13.70 -28.55
C LYS A 778 46.48 -13.69 -28.96
N LYS A 779 46.19 -13.11 -30.14
CA LYS A 779 44.86 -13.21 -30.74
C LYS A 779 44.63 -14.61 -31.30
N ILE A 780 43.56 -15.31 -30.84
CA ILE A 780 43.26 -16.70 -31.23
C ILE A 780 41.92 -16.83 -31.96
N SER A 781 41.04 -15.86 -31.82
CA SER A 781 39.68 -15.87 -32.38
C SER A 781 39.31 -14.52 -32.98
N GLU A 782 38.26 -14.51 -33.80
CA GLU A 782 37.57 -13.27 -34.23
C GLU A 782 36.75 -12.65 -33.13
N TYR A 783 36.32 -13.43 -32.11
CA TYR A 783 35.49 -13.01 -30.98
C TYR A 783 36.36 -12.56 -29.82
N ASP A 784 36.14 -11.32 -29.38
CA ASP A 784 36.88 -10.76 -28.24
C ASP A 784 36.61 -11.53 -26.93
N SER A 785 35.41 -12.10 -26.74
CA SER A 785 35.10 -12.93 -25.59
C SER A 785 36.01 -14.15 -25.46
N GLU A 786 36.26 -14.83 -26.56
CA GLU A 786 37.20 -15.97 -26.59
C GLU A 786 38.66 -15.51 -26.37
N ASN A 787 39.05 -14.37 -26.94
CA ASN A 787 40.40 -13.83 -26.76
C ASN A 787 40.62 -13.41 -25.28
N LEU A 788 39.60 -12.84 -24.61
CA LEU A 788 39.68 -12.48 -23.22
C LEU A 788 39.77 -13.72 -22.31
N MET A 789 38.92 -14.73 -22.53
CA MET A 789 38.96 -15.98 -21.80
C MET A 789 40.32 -16.71 -21.98
N TYR A 790 40.84 -16.77 -23.22
CA TYR A 790 42.15 -17.34 -23.50
C TYR A 790 43.27 -16.66 -22.68
N SER A 791 43.26 -15.33 -22.71
CA SER A 791 44.23 -14.53 -21.97
C SER A 791 44.16 -14.80 -20.45
N LEU A 792 42.95 -14.90 -19.94
CA LEU A 792 42.73 -15.25 -18.53
C LEU A 792 43.25 -16.64 -18.17
N ILE A 793 43.00 -17.64 -19.05
CA ILE A 793 43.50 -19.01 -18.86
C ILE A 793 45.03 -19.02 -18.88
N GLU A 794 45.66 -18.33 -19.88
CA GLU A 794 47.15 -18.22 -19.94
C GLU A 794 47.74 -17.59 -18.67
N GLU A 795 47.11 -16.52 -18.16
CA GLU A 795 47.54 -15.90 -16.88
C GLU A 795 47.45 -16.89 -15.72
N ILE A 796 46.40 -17.67 -15.62
CA ILE A 796 46.19 -18.64 -14.55
C ILE A 796 47.23 -19.76 -14.60
N ILE A 797 47.41 -20.37 -15.79
CA ILE A 797 48.35 -21.50 -15.96
C ILE A 797 49.81 -21.07 -15.95
N ALA A 798 50.13 -19.78 -16.07
CA ALA A 798 51.45 -19.23 -15.87
C ALA A 798 51.93 -19.29 -14.40
N ASP A 799 51.06 -19.52 -13.44
CA ASP A 799 51.41 -19.71 -12.04
C ASP A 799 52.27 -20.97 -11.84
N ASN A 800 53.26 -20.88 -10.97
CA ASN A 800 54.16 -21.98 -10.67
C ASN A 800 53.47 -23.28 -10.26
N LYS A 801 52.26 -23.20 -9.75
CA LYS A 801 51.39 -24.32 -9.38
C LYS A 801 50.94 -25.17 -10.58
N TYR A 802 50.78 -24.55 -11.74
CA TYR A 802 50.22 -25.19 -12.92
C TYR A 802 51.19 -25.38 -14.09
N THR A 803 52.52 -25.38 -13.79
CA THR A 803 53.60 -25.48 -14.79
C THR A 803 53.53 -26.69 -15.74
N SER A 804 52.82 -27.74 -15.31
CA SER A 804 52.61 -28.95 -16.14
C SER A 804 51.45 -28.82 -17.13
N LEU A 805 50.66 -27.75 -17.01
CA LEU A 805 49.46 -27.51 -17.83
C LEU A 805 49.75 -26.64 -19.04
N ASP A 806 48.91 -26.77 -20.04
CA ASP A 806 48.89 -25.96 -21.25
C ASP A 806 47.47 -25.86 -21.77
N VAL A 807 47.16 -24.87 -22.61
CA VAL A 807 45.83 -24.68 -23.19
C VAL A 807 45.87 -24.74 -24.70
N VAL A 808 44.87 -25.37 -25.30
CA VAL A 808 44.63 -25.39 -26.74
C VAL A 808 43.23 -24.87 -27.02
N CYS A 809 43.09 -24.04 -28.07
CA CYS A 809 41.85 -23.44 -28.52
C CYS A 809 41.23 -24.26 -29.67
N HIS A 810 39.89 -24.17 -29.79
CA HIS A 810 39.11 -24.81 -30.85
C HIS A 810 39.50 -26.29 -31.07
N PHE A 811 39.59 -27.03 -29.97
CA PHE A 811 40.01 -28.43 -30.01
C PHE A 811 38.87 -29.31 -30.56
N PRO A 812 39.07 -30.05 -31.66
CA PRO A 812 38.03 -30.89 -32.25
C PRO A 812 37.59 -31.99 -31.33
N LEU A 813 36.26 -32.11 -31.09
CA LEU A 813 35.67 -33.02 -30.15
C LEU A 813 35.95 -34.49 -30.45
N ASN A 814 35.99 -34.85 -31.76
CA ASN A 814 36.29 -36.19 -32.23
C ASN A 814 37.69 -36.72 -31.77
N ARG A 815 38.65 -35.83 -31.48
CA ARG A 815 39.96 -36.22 -30.99
C ARG A 815 40.00 -36.63 -29.52
N LEU A 816 38.96 -36.30 -28.79
CA LEU A 816 38.77 -36.73 -27.38
C LEU A 816 38.10 -38.09 -27.26
N ILE A 817 37.42 -38.53 -28.34
CA ILE A 817 36.63 -39.77 -28.36
C ILE A 817 37.55 -40.97 -28.56
N LYS A 818 37.94 -41.63 -27.49
CA LYS A 818 38.78 -42.82 -27.50
C LYS A 818 38.01 -44.14 -27.67
N ASN A 819 36.78 -44.18 -27.16
CA ASN A 819 35.88 -45.33 -27.25
C ASN A 819 34.49 -44.90 -27.79
N PRO A 820 34.27 -44.91 -29.09
CA PRO A 820 33.01 -44.47 -29.67
C PRO A 820 31.78 -45.30 -29.31
N GLU A 821 31.96 -46.48 -28.78
CA GLU A 821 30.87 -47.37 -28.37
C GLU A 821 30.11 -46.84 -27.13
N LEU A 822 30.66 -45.87 -26.42
CA LEU A 822 29.98 -45.23 -25.30
C LEU A 822 28.92 -44.22 -25.71
N LEU A 823 28.90 -43.83 -26.99
CA LEU A 823 28.03 -42.77 -27.53
C LEU A 823 26.79 -43.39 -28.17
N ASN A 824 25.65 -42.77 -27.96
CA ASN A 824 24.46 -43.07 -28.75
C ASN A 824 24.58 -42.49 -30.18
N GLU A 825 23.67 -42.81 -31.08
CA GLU A 825 23.70 -42.40 -32.48
C GLU A 825 23.79 -40.87 -32.68
N ALA A 826 22.99 -40.11 -31.90
CA ALA A 826 22.96 -38.65 -31.96
C ALA A 826 24.26 -38.02 -31.45
N GLU A 827 24.77 -38.54 -30.32
CA GLU A 827 26.05 -38.14 -29.74
C GLU A 827 27.23 -38.48 -30.66
N TYR A 828 27.22 -39.65 -31.26
CA TYR A 828 28.25 -40.07 -32.22
C TYR A 828 28.29 -39.12 -33.44
N GLN A 829 27.15 -38.86 -34.06
CA GLN A 829 27.07 -37.93 -35.20
C GLN A 829 27.54 -36.53 -34.81
N TYR A 830 27.14 -36.04 -33.62
CA TYR A 830 27.56 -34.76 -33.10
C TYR A 830 29.06 -34.70 -32.81
N ALA A 831 29.61 -35.68 -32.09
CA ALA A 831 31.02 -35.71 -31.71
C ALA A 831 31.97 -35.92 -32.88
N MET A 832 31.56 -36.72 -33.90
CA MET A 832 32.40 -37.01 -35.11
C MET A 832 32.34 -35.92 -36.15
N ASN A 833 31.45 -34.94 -36.02
CA ASN A 833 31.39 -33.80 -36.91
C ASN A 833 32.67 -32.96 -36.79
N MET A 834 33.38 -32.77 -37.92
CA MET A 834 34.63 -32.00 -37.99
C MET A 834 34.50 -30.54 -37.52
N ALA A 835 33.30 -29.97 -37.57
CA ALA A 835 33.04 -28.60 -37.13
C ALA A 835 32.77 -28.51 -35.63
N THR A 836 32.58 -29.65 -34.93
CA THR A 836 32.34 -29.64 -33.46
C THR A 836 33.68 -29.60 -32.74
N HIS A 837 33.83 -28.54 -31.92
CA HIS A 837 35.06 -28.31 -31.13
C HIS A 837 34.72 -27.81 -29.75
N LEU A 838 35.68 -27.89 -28.81
CA LEU A 838 35.71 -27.19 -27.54
C LEU A 838 36.39 -25.84 -27.76
N ASP A 839 35.86 -24.79 -27.11
CA ASP A 839 36.49 -23.46 -27.19
C ASP A 839 37.90 -23.52 -26.62
N PHE A 840 38.05 -24.11 -25.42
CA PHE A 840 39.36 -24.33 -24.78
C PHE A 840 39.43 -25.70 -24.14
N LEU A 841 40.61 -26.32 -24.21
CA LEU A 841 40.97 -27.53 -23.52
C LEU A 841 42.28 -27.31 -22.79
N ILE A 842 42.23 -27.34 -21.44
CA ILE A 842 43.42 -27.37 -20.61
C ILE A 842 43.86 -28.83 -20.49
N TYR A 843 45.12 -29.11 -20.77
CA TYR A 843 45.65 -30.44 -20.75
C TYR A 843 47.05 -30.50 -20.07
N ASN A 844 47.40 -31.65 -19.54
CA ASN A 844 48.76 -31.87 -19.05
C ASN A 844 49.75 -32.00 -20.24
N ARG A 845 50.72 -31.08 -20.32
CA ARG A 845 51.67 -31.01 -21.43
C ARG A 845 52.60 -32.23 -21.59
N ILE A 846 52.83 -32.97 -20.45
CA ILE A 846 53.72 -34.14 -20.42
C ILE A 846 52.95 -35.36 -20.93
N GLY A 847 51.84 -35.70 -20.35
CA GLY A 847 51.08 -36.91 -20.65
C GLY A 847 49.97 -36.70 -21.71
N LYS A 848 49.80 -35.48 -22.21
CA LYS A 848 48.75 -35.09 -23.18
C LYS A 848 47.35 -35.49 -22.75
N LYS A 849 47.10 -35.59 -21.44
CA LYS A 849 45.76 -35.91 -20.89
C LYS A 849 44.93 -34.66 -20.74
N PRO A 850 43.62 -34.68 -21.17
CA PRO A 850 42.68 -33.63 -20.87
C PRO A 850 42.55 -33.41 -19.35
N VAL A 851 42.46 -32.19 -18.91
CA VAL A 851 42.30 -31.82 -17.48
C VAL A 851 40.98 -31.10 -17.30
N LEU A 852 40.72 -30.05 -18.11
CA LEU A 852 39.54 -29.21 -17.95
C LEU A 852 39.14 -28.65 -19.32
N ALA A 853 37.90 -28.78 -19.72
CA ALA A 853 37.33 -28.12 -20.85
C ALA A 853 36.61 -26.82 -20.40
N ILE A 854 36.68 -25.79 -21.23
CA ILE A 854 36.02 -24.50 -20.98
C ILE A 854 35.30 -24.07 -22.29
N GLU A 855 34.06 -23.64 -22.11
CA GLU A 855 33.19 -23.08 -23.12
C GLU A 855 32.80 -21.64 -22.76
N VAL A 856 32.70 -20.77 -23.76
CA VAL A 856 32.26 -19.38 -23.64
C VAL A 856 30.95 -19.21 -24.36
N ASP A 857 29.90 -19.11 -23.59
CA ASP A 857 28.54 -19.02 -24.12
C ASP A 857 28.11 -17.54 -24.25
N GLY A 858 27.90 -17.10 -25.48
CA GLY A 858 27.35 -15.76 -25.77
C GLY A 858 25.87 -15.69 -25.38
N TYR A 859 25.47 -14.61 -24.72
CA TYR A 859 24.12 -14.46 -24.19
C TYR A 859 22.97 -14.57 -25.23
N GLU A 860 23.18 -14.11 -26.46
CA GLU A 860 22.09 -14.07 -27.45
C GLU A 860 21.73 -15.45 -28.05
N TYR A 861 22.58 -16.46 -27.91
CA TYR A 861 22.43 -17.77 -28.54
C TYR A 861 21.69 -18.81 -27.70
N HIS A 862 21.37 -18.54 -26.42
CA HIS A 862 20.84 -19.53 -25.46
C HIS A 862 19.38 -19.31 -25.04
N LYS A 863 18.46 -18.91 -25.95
CA LYS A 863 17.02 -18.99 -25.67
C LYS A 863 16.58 -20.47 -25.60
N GLU A 864 15.92 -20.84 -24.50
CA GLU A 864 15.32 -22.18 -24.33
C GLU A 864 14.53 -22.60 -25.58
N ASN A 865 14.78 -23.82 -26.08
CA ASN A 865 14.20 -24.43 -27.31
C ASN A 865 14.88 -24.10 -28.63
N THR A 866 16.14 -23.74 -28.66
CA THR A 866 16.90 -23.62 -29.89
C THR A 866 17.70 -24.90 -30.22
N VAL A 867 18.09 -25.07 -31.49
CA VAL A 867 19.03 -26.13 -31.94
C VAL A 867 20.33 -26.09 -31.12
N GLN A 868 20.70 -24.91 -30.59
CA GLN A 868 21.89 -24.73 -29.77
C GLN A 868 21.75 -25.39 -28.40
N ALA A 869 20.61 -25.24 -27.73
CA ALA A 869 20.38 -25.92 -26.44
C ALA A 869 20.52 -27.45 -26.54
N SER A 870 20.06 -28.04 -27.65
CA SER A 870 20.22 -29.46 -27.88
C SER A 870 21.69 -29.84 -28.11
N ARG A 871 22.47 -29.02 -28.83
CA ARG A 871 23.90 -29.23 -29.02
C ARG A 871 24.71 -29.11 -27.71
N ASP A 872 24.36 -28.14 -26.88
CA ASP A 872 24.99 -27.94 -25.58
C ASP A 872 24.72 -29.12 -24.64
N PHE A 873 23.49 -29.64 -24.67
CA PHE A 873 23.13 -30.85 -23.92
C PHE A 873 23.98 -32.05 -24.36
N LEU A 874 24.10 -32.30 -25.70
CA LEU A 874 24.92 -33.38 -26.23
C LEU A 874 26.39 -33.22 -25.85
N LYS A 875 26.93 -32.02 -25.93
CA LYS A 875 28.34 -31.74 -25.56
C LYS A 875 28.57 -32.00 -24.08
N ASN A 876 27.68 -31.52 -23.22
CA ASN A 876 27.79 -31.75 -21.76
C ASN A 876 27.78 -33.23 -21.41
N HIS A 877 26.82 -34.00 -21.98
CA HIS A 877 26.71 -35.44 -21.72
C HIS A 877 27.91 -36.22 -22.24
N ILE A 878 28.45 -35.85 -23.39
CA ILE A 878 29.69 -36.46 -23.95
C ILE A 878 30.85 -36.19 -23.02
N MET A 879 31.02 -34.96 -22.50
CA MET A 879 32.11 -34.64 -21.59
C MET A 879 32.01 -35.41 -20.27
N GLU A 880 30.79 -35.62 -19.78
CA GLU A 880 30.51 -36.43 -18.58
C GLU A 880 30.84 -37.91 -18.82
N LEU A 881 30.45 -38.50 -19.97
CA LEU A 881 30.76 -39.88 -20.36
C LEU A 881 32.26 -40.16 -20.42
N TYR A 882 33.05 -39.17 -20.83
CA TYR A 882 34.51 -39.29 -20.92
C TYR A 882 35.27 -38.80 -19.69
N GLU A 883 34.52 -38.46 -18.60
CA GLU A 883 35.06 -37.99 -17.30
C GLU A 883 35.93 -36.75 -17.47
N ILE A 884 35.63 -35.88 -18.42
CA ILE A 884 36.34 -34.60 -18.62
C ILE A 884 35.51 -33.48 -18.01
N PRO A 885 35.98 -32.82 -16.95
CA PRO A 885 35.28 -31.69 -16.35
C PRO A 885 35.07 -30.57 -17.38
N LEU A 886 33.86 -30.00 -17.40
CA LEU A 886 33.50 -28.91 -18.31
C LEU A 886 33.00 -27.71 -17.53
N LEU A 887 33.65 -26.56 -17.69
CA LEU A 887 33.14 -25.26 -17.22
C LEU A 887 32.52 -24.49 -18.36
N ARG A 888 31.35 -23.92 -18.16
CA ARG A 888 30.69 -23.01 -19.08
C ARG A 888 30.58 -21.63 -18.48
N PHE A 889 31.05 -20.64 -19.22
CA PHE A 889 31.01 -19.25 -18.82
C PHE A 889 30.13 -18.42 -19.74
N LYS A 890 29.08 -17.88 -19.19
CA LYS A 890 28.24 -16.93 -19.92
C LYS A 890 28.88 -15.55 -19.88
N THR A 891 28.85 -14.83 -21.01
CA THR A 891 29.46 -13.50 -21.11
C THR A 891 28.81 -12.42 -20.20
N ASN A 892 27.71 -12.73 -19.56
CA ASN A 892 27.05 -11.89 -18.54
C ASN A 892 27.23 -12.39 -17.09
N GLY A 893 28.05 -13.43 -16.89
CA GLY A 893 28.40 -13.99 -15.58
C GLY A 893 29.50 -13.22 -14.86
N SER A 894 30.07 -13.85 -13.85
CA SER A 894 31.18 -13.31 -13.06
C SER A 894 31.98 -14.40 -12.36
N GLY A 895 33.19 -14.04 -11.88
CA GLY A 895 34.05 -14.92 -11.10
C GLY A 895 34.67 -16.04 -11.90
N GLU A 896 35.03 -15.83 -13.16
CA GLU A 896 35.64 -16.84 -14.05
C GLU A 896 36.99 -17.28 -13.53
N ARG A 897 37.83 -16.36 -13.08
CA ARG A 897 39.16 -16.63 -12.53
C ARG A 897 39.10 -17.58 -11.34
N GLU A 898 38.27 -17.27 -10.38
CA GLU A 898 38.10 -18.02 -9.14
C GLU A 898 37.60 -19.45 -9.44
N LYS A 899 36.60 -19.58 -10.29
CA LYS A 899 36.01 -20.87 -10.69
C LYS A 899 37.01 -21.76 -11.42
N ILE A 900 37.82 -21.17 -12.31
CA ILE A 900 38.88 -21.93 -13.04
C ILE A 900 39.94 -22.39 -12.04
N ILE A 901 40.44 -21.52 -11.15
CA ILE A 901 41.43 -21.85 -10.14
C ILE A 901 40.90 -22.95 -9.21
N GLU A 902 39.69 -22.81 -8.67
CA GLU A 902 39.08 -23.81 -7.79
C GLU A 902 38.97 -25.19 -8.46
N MET A 903 38.58 -25.22 -9.75
CA MET A 903 38.46 -26.45 -10.49
C MET A 903 39.87 -27.08 -10.74
N LEU A 904 40.86 -26.28 -11.18
CA LEU A 904 42.22 -26.74 -11.39
C LEU A 904 42.85 -27.24 -10.07
N ASP A 905 42.61 -26.59 -8.96
CA ASP A 905 43.07 -27.03 -7.64
C ASP A 905 42.50 -28.39 -7.22
N LYS A 906 41.26 -28.69 -7.58
CA LYS A 906 40.65 -30.00 -7.36
C LYS A 906 41.17 -31.09 -8.29
N LEU A 907 41.63 -30.72 -9.49
CA LEU A 907 42.05 -31.68 -10.49
C LEU A 907 43.55 -31.94 -10.53
N VAL A 908 44.38 -31.02 -10.07
CA VAL A 908 45.84 -31.05 -10.13
C VAL A 908 46.46 -31.22 -8.71
N GLY A 909 45.73 -30.84 -7.67
CA GLY A 909 46.10 -31.04 -6.24
C GLY A 909 45.79 -32.41 -5.88
#